data_e332f307fe93e340b5dc403f52411ef9
#
_entry.id   e332f307fe93e340b5dc403f52411ef9
#
_cell.length_a   1.000
_cell.length_b   1.000
_cell.length_c   1.000
_cell.angle_alpha   90.00
_cell.angle_beta   90.00
_cell.angle_gamma   90.00
#
_symmetry.space_group_name_H-M   'P 1'
#
loop_
_entity.id
_entity.type
_entity.pdbx_description
1 polymer ?
#
loop_
_entity_poly.entity_id
_entity_poly.type
_entity_poly.pdbx_seq_one_letter_code
_entity_poly.pdbx_strand_id
1 'polypeptide(L)'
;MSRRKLVGLGAATVLGATATGVLAPHAQAAGRVAPQAAAAAPTVTLAFSDPTGLYPVDGDAPATPELLVTVTSPTALNGTVAWSLSARNESPGSGTEPFEAAPATPSTIRIPLGSLGPDYYLVTATVTDSAGTQLLAQTVGFGVIRPTVAGRRPQSVFGMGIRSESTPAITKQIAQRMGVKWTRGIASVQPDTVSPRAGVFWQQPQIDVARAEIADWHEHGIETLGGINYNMSWNVQPGPNGEPLKLYQNRPKDMAAHVEMVYHAIAPLQDLVPNWELWNEPWVHGWTWKTGDAQDYRDMCRMIWERVKPEYPDVNLIGGGSVSYNRDIVYAQGSRDTGYIDGSVNHAYGYPDATQYAMTKTQIKMDKLWSRTNGRAGQWQTELGTATRYNFPDLPAEEAAYGVARTLAPTYLLHMLAGAEEDSPIRIFWFSLSYDKGYSGDDFNIYDAKTKTPRPVVVAYATMTSLLEDSALQEELYPDAKSTWGFLFRGADGRGRAAVYADQLYDGTDEHQSAGYTGTLTLNDAHGIRAYDHLGRRLTDGRASCVTLALKPWETVYFDSDLSPAALRKALTQDAHFDYTTPLHVSPLSFVKPLDSTSTIDVRVENVTPKTLDASLRINPPQGWRVAPRTVPVNGIKPGESRVISFPVIEFEVSEKNRYTVGYDVTVAHRPASRQSGSQTVQVACLPFRHITVGGSASQWNDVVPVTMTSVTAAGDSKSSSFQAAWDDAFLYVRALVEDDLQVSNAAFTVDAYKFPFQADSIQLAFDAAADKTEDLLAGDPHYEKCLRSISHLYVATLATGGRSELHRQLAPGTNYQTFYPTNAVLPTPLGPMDAQQADGTEGRVLVSRDDANRQTRYEIALAWSQLPELAAEVRAARPGSVTRATFAVQVQDAGATGHGATYWTTQAAHPTSGCYNFAPFWGTGAQFTGGRVDTRWGIGR
;
A
#
# COMPACT_ATOMS: atom_id res chain seq x y z
N MET A 1 -3.94 7.12 5.06
CA MET A 1 -2.71 7.95 5.08
C MET A 1 -2.17 8.06 3.67
N SER A 2 -1.95 9.27 3.16
CA SER A 2 -1.43 9.40 1.79
C SER A 2 -0.01 8.85 1.72
N ARG A 3 0.35 8.14 0.65
CA ARG A 3 1.70 7.66 0.32
C ARG A 3 2.81 8.73 0.44
N ARG A 4 2.45 9.99 0.57
CA ARG A 4 3.38 11.10 0.82
C ARG A 4 4.13 11.00 2.14
N LYS A 5 3.57 10.39 3.17
CA LYS A 5 4.31 10.16 4.42
C LYS A 5 5.38 9.07 4.27
N LEU A 6 5.18 8.08 3.38
CA LEU A 6 6.21 7.08 3.07
C LEU A 6 7.46 7.68 2.45
N VAL A 7 7.30 8.65 1.57
CA VAL A 7 8.41 9.32 0.88
C VAL A 7 9.19 10.28 1.79
N GLY A 8 8.54 10.84 2.80
CA GLY A 8 9.19 11.75 3.76
C GLY A 8 10.12 11.06 4.76
N LEU A 9 9.98 9.75 4.96
CA LEU A 9 10.81 8.99 5.92
C LEU A 9 12.17 8.53 5.37
N GLY A 10 12.35 8.51 4.06
CA GLY A 10 13.64 8.20 3.44
C GLY A 10 14.72 9.29 3.58
N ALA A 11 14.38 10.45 4.10
CA ALA A 11 15.25 11.63 4.14
C ALA A 11 15.66 12.08 5.56
N ALA A 12 15.68 11.20 6.56
CA ALA A 12 16.16 11.55 7.90
C ALA A 12 17.69 11.55 7.94
N THR A 13 18.19 12.70 7.81
CA THR A 13 19.45 13.36 8.08
C THR A 13 20.42 12.64 9.04
N VAL A 14 21.61 12.36 8.55
CA VAL A 14 22.83 12.23 9.35
C VAL A 14 23.26 13.63 9.74
N LEU A 15 23.00 14.06 10.96
CA LEU A 15 23.58 15.24 11.57
C LEU A 15 24.98 14.87 12.08
N GLY A 16 25.99 15.22 11.32
CA GLY A 16 27.37 15.24 11.81
C GLY A 16 27.54 16.35 12.83
N ALA A 17 27.93 15.99 14.04
CA ALA A 17 28.33 16.93 15.08
C ALA A 17 29.71 17.50 14.73
N THR A 18 29.77 18.77 14.31
CA THR A 18 30.98 19.54 14.28
C THR A 18 31.20 20.18 15.65
N ALA A 19 32.22 19.73 16.34
CA ALA A 19 32.70 20.36 17.57
C ALA A 19 33.40 21.68 17.23
N THR A 20 32.82 22.80 17.61
CA THR A 20 33.51 24.09 17.67
C THR A 20 34.13 24.27 19.05
N GLY A 21 35.43 24.26 19.08
CA GLY A 21 36.21 24.58 20.29
C GLY A 21 36.08 26.04 20.67
N VAL A 22 35.69 26.30 21.89
CA VAL A 22 35.84 27.62 22.56
C VAL A 22 36.90 27.49 23.61
N LEU A 23 37.94 28.31 23.47
CA LEU A 23 39.00 28.49 24.49
C LEU A 23 38.44 29.21 25.71
N ALA A 24 38.62 28.60 26.87
CA ALA A 24 38.33 29.24 28.19
C ALA A 24 39.62 29.53 28.95
N PRO A 25 39.70 30.61 29.74
CA PRO A 25 40.93 31.08 30.41
C PRO A 25 41.24 30.29 31.67
N HIS A 26 42.53 30.28 32.01
CA HIS A 26 43.14 29.67 33.20
C HIS A 26 42.50 30.12 34.51
N ALA A 27 42.11 29.17 35.35
CA ALA A 27 41.89 29.34 36.79
C ALA A 27 42.70 28.27 37.56
N GLN A 28 43.31 28.74 38.64
CA GLN A 28 44.31 28.11 39.50
C GLN A 28 43.86 26.78 40.14
N ALA A 29 44.80 25.90 40.34
CA ALA A 29 44.67 24.60 41.00
C ALA A 29 44.27 24.72 42.45
N ALA A 30 43.13 24.15 42.80
CA ALA A 30 42.81 23.64 44.16
C ALA A 30 42.76 22.12 44.05
N GLY A 31 43.51 21.42 44.91
CA GLY A 31 43.66 19.96 44.89
C GLY A 31 42.32 19.23 44.94
N ARG A 32 41.96 18.64 43.82
CA ARG A 32 40.86 17.69 43.75
C ARG A 32 41.40 16.29 44.03
N VAL A 33 40.87 15.69 45.10
CA VAL A 33 40.89 14.24 45.26
C VAL A 33 40.29 13.62 44.02
N ALA A 34 41.04 12.78 43.34
CA ALA A 34 40.55 12.08 42.16
C ALA A 34 39.24 11.36 42.52
N PRO A 35 38.13 11.50 41.73
CA PRO A 35 36.98 10.70 41.99
C PRO A 35 37.37 9.23 41.81
N GLN A 36 37.15 8.44 42.85
CA GLN A 36 37.31 6.99 42.79
C GLN A 36 36.50 6.52 41.60
N ALA A 37 37.14 5.88 40.61
CA ALA A 37 36.48 5.38 39.44
C ALA A 37 35.29 4.51 39.91
N ALA A 38 34.09 4.90 39.56
CA ALA A 38 32.90 4.11 39.86
C ALA A 38 33.16 2.71 39.32
N ALA A 39 33.02 1.70 40.13
CA ALA A 39 33.18 0.31 39.71
C ALA A 39 32.24 0.07 38.51
N ALA A 40 32.79 -0.48 37.44
CA ALA A 40 32.00 -0.77 36.27
C ALA A 40 30.77 -1.63 36.65
N ALA A 41 29.59 -1.26 36.20
CA ALA A 41 28.38 -2.03 36.48
C ALA A 41 28.42 -3.41 35.76
N PRO A 42 27.77 -4.43 36.31
CA PRO A 42 27.59 -5.70 35.63
C PRO A 42 26.90 -5.52 34.25
N THR A 43 27.29 -6.28 33.27
CA THR A 43 26.65 -6.33 31.95
C THR A 43 26.02 -7.70 31.73
N VAL A 44 24.82 -7.71 31.11
CA VAL A 44 24.11 -8.92 30.75
C VAL A 44 23.75 -8.84 29.25
N THR A 45 24.00 -9.91 28.52
CA THR A 45 23.61 -10.03 27.13
C THR A 45 22.83 -11.30 26.89
N LEU A 46 21.84 -11.21 25.98
CA LEU A 46 21.06 -12.35 25.49
C LEU A 46 21.47 -12.68 24.07
N ALA A 47 21.61 -13.96 23.78
CA ALA A 47 21.84 -14.48 22.43
C ALA A 47 21.17 -15.85 22.29
N PHE A 48 21.05 -16.34 21.06
CA PHE A 48 20.61 -17.72 20.81
C PHE A 48 21.82 -18.61 20.46
N SER A 49 21.69 -19.92 20.70
CA SER A 49 22.73 -20.90 20.29
C SER A 49 22.99 -20.88 18.79
N ASP A 50 21.96 -20.56 18.00
CA ASP A 50 22.12 -20.18 16.59
C ASP A 50 22.12 -18.66 16.45
N PRO A 51 23.21 -18.06 15.95
CA PRO A 51 23.31 -16.60 15.87
C PRO A 51 22.33 -15.94 14.88
N THR A 52 21.71 -16.71 13.99
CA THR A 52 20.64 -16.20 13.12
C THR A 52 19.29 -16.09 13.84
N GLY A 53 19.13 -16.76 14.96
CA GLY A 53 17.84 -16.90 15.64
C GLY A 53 16.81 -17.73 14.85
N LEU A 54 17.27 -18.51 13.86
CA LEU A 54 16.41 -19.36 13.02
C LEU A 54 16.83 -20.82 13.14
N TYR A 55 15.89 -21.66 13.55
CA TYR A 55 16.11 -23.09 13.80
C TYR A 55 15.31 -23.92 12.78
N PRO A 56 15.94 -24.45 11.71
CA PRO A 56 15.25 -25.36 10.79
C PRO A 56 14.86 -26.66 11.48
N VAL A 57 13.64 -27.16 11.23
CA VAL A 57 13.23 -28.51 11.62
C VAL A 57 13.81 -29.54 10.64
N ASP A 58 14.02 -30.77 11.11
CA ASP A 58 14.40 -31.91 10.26
C ASP A 58 13.18 -32.78 10.00
N GLY A 59 12.54 -32.60 8.84
CA GLY A 59 11.26 -33.22 8.53
C GLY A 59 10.18 -32.85 9.55
N ASP A 60 9.64 -33.84 10.27
CA ASP A 60 8.65 -33.63 11.33
C ASP A 60 9.29 -33.53 12.74
N ALA A 61 10.62 -33.70 12.86
CA ALA A 61 11.30 -33.58 14.15
C ALA A 61 11.37 -32.14 14.62
N PRO A 62 10.98 -31.88 15.87
CA PRO A 62 11.03 -30.51 16.42
C PRO A 62 12.46 -30.01 16.58
N ALA A 63 12.66 -28.69 16.51
CA ALA A 63 13.93 -28.06 16.84
C ALA A 63 14.12 -27.94 18.37
N THR A 64 15.38 -27.81 18.82
CA THR A 64 15.73 -27.66 20.24
C THR A 64 16.55 -26.37 20.45
N PRO A 65 15.91 -25.19 20.41
CA PRO A 65 16.57 -23.91 20.61
C PRO A 65 17.08 -23.74 22.04
N GLU A 66 18.20 -23.00 22.18
CA GLU A 66 18.72 -22.58 23.48
C GLU A 66 18.90 -21.08 23.56
N LEU A 67 18.50 -20.47 24.69
CA LEU A 67 18.84 -19.10 25.04
C LEU A 67 20.18 -19.08 25.81
N LEU A 68 21.08 -18.22 25.40
CA LEU A 68 22.37 -17.98 26.01
C LEU A 68 22.31 -16.65 26.80
N VAL A 69 22.43 -16.71 28.10
CA VAL A 69 22.48 -15.51 28.98
C VAL A 69 23.90 -15.35 29.48
N THR A 70 24.61 -14.33 29.01
CA THR A 70 26.00 -14.07 29.41
C THR A 70 26.05 -12.91 30.39
N VAL A 71 26.56 -13.16 31.60
CA VAL A 71 26.76 -12.17 32.68
C VAL A 71 28.24 -11.90 32.80
N THR A 72 28.65 -10.63 32.79
CA THR A 72 30.02 -10.20 33.06
C THR A 72 29.98 -9.16 34.18
N SER A 73 30.70 -9.40 35.25
CA SER A 73 30.72 -8.52 36.42
C SER A 73 32.17 -8.20 36.84
N PRO A 74 32.46 -6.99 37.27
CA PRO A 74 33.78 -6.64 37.83
C PRO A 74 34.09 -7.32 39.15
N THR A 75 33.07 -7.80 39.86
CA THR A 75 33.16 -8.52 41.15
C THR A 75 32.43 -9.84 41.02
N ALA A 76 32.67 -10.76 41.95
CA ALA A 76 31.91 -11.98 42.06
C ALA A 76 30.42 -11.68 42.21
N LEU A 77 29.57 -12.30 41.42
CA LEU A 77 28.13 -12.04 41.36
C LEU A 77 27.35 -13.34 41.19
N ASN A 78 26.34 -13.53 42.04
CA ASN A 78 25.41 -14.66 41.92
C ASN A 78 23.97 -14.12 41.73
N GLY A 79 23.12 -14.89 41.20
CA GLY A 79 21.73 -14.50 41.00
C GLY A 79 20.92 -15.57 40.27
N THR A 80 19.82 -15.14 39.68
CA THR A 80 18.91 -16.00 38.94
C THR A 80 18.49 -15.37 37.60
N VAL A 81 18.24 -16.25 36.63
CA VAL A 81 17.62 -15.90 35.36
C VAL A 81 16.23 -16.52 35.35
N ALA A 82 15.20 -15.73 35.53
CA ALA A 82 13.82 -16.15 35.29
C ALA A 82 13.48 -15.94 33.82
N TRP A 83 12.87 -16.94 33.20
CA TRP A 83 12.48 -16.87 31.78
C TRP A 83 11.08 -17.42 31.51
N SER A 84 10.44 -16.87 30.47
CA SER A 84 9.16 -17.37 29.97
C SER A 84 9.15 -17.37 28.44
N LEU A 85 8.56 -18.39 27.86
CA LEU A 85 8.41 -18.57 26.41
C LEU A 85 6.95 -18.40 26.03
N SER A 86 6.69 -17.64 24.98
CA SER A 86 5.35 -17.46 24.39
C SER A 86 5.38 -17.61 22.88
N ALA A 87 4.28 -18.11 22.30
CA ALA A 87 4.01 -18.16 20.87
C ALA A 87 2.57 -17.68 20.67
N ARG A 88 2.42 -16.51 20.10
CA ARG A 88 1.13 -15.82 19.83
C ARG A 88 0.13 -15.91 20.99
N ASN A 89 -0.59 -17.01 21.16
CA ASN A 89 -1.59 -17.21 22.22
C ASN A 89 -1.24 -18.39 23.13
N GLU A 90 -0.05 -18.91 23.07
CA GLU A 90 0.41 -20.06 23.83
C GLU A 90 1.62 -19.70 24.69
N SER A 91 1.75 -20.37 25.84
CA SER A 91 2.91 -20.21 26.71
C SER A 91 3.59 -21.57 26.88
N PRO A 92 4.46 -21.97 25.93
CA PRO A 92 5.04 -23.31 25.88
C PRO A 92 5.93 -23.66 27.06
N GLY A 93 6.46 -22.69 27.81
CA GLY A 93 7.34 -22.97 28.92
C GLY A 93 7.81 -21.76 29.71
N SER A 94 8.31 -22.02 30.92
CA SER A 94 8.98 -21.03 31.75
C SER A 94 9.89 -21.74 32.76
N GLY A 95 10.86 -21.01 33.33
CA GLY A 95 11.76 -21.56 34.30
C GLY A 95 12.60 -20.52 35.03
N THR A 96 13.45 -20.98 35.92
CA THR A 96 14.41 -20.16 36.64
C THR A 96 15.72 -20.91 36.78
N GLU A 97 16.82 -20.33 36.31
CA GLU A 97 18.16 -20.90 36.37
C GLU A 97 19.08 -20.04 37.24
N PRO A 98 19.84 -20.61 38.15
CA PRO A 98 20.84 -19.87 38.95
C PRO A 98 22.07 -19.56 38.10
N PHE A 99 22.78 -18.50 38.43
CA PHE A 99 24.09 -18.20 37.85
C PHE A 99 25.11 -17.75 38.90
N GLU A 100 26.38 -18.03 38.58
CA GLU A 100 27.55 -17.52 39.26
C GLU A 100 28.51 -16.91 38.25
N ALA A 101 28.93 -15.66 38.45
CA ALA A 101 29.89 -14.98 37.60
C ALA A 101 31.14 -14.63 38.40
N ALA A 102 32.31 -15.11 37.98
CA ALA A 102 33.60 -14.74 38.58
C ALA A 102 33.99 -13.32 38.10
N PRO A 103 34.84 -12.62 38.89
CA PRO A 103 35.26 -11.27 38.56
C PRO A 103 35.87 -11.17 37.17
N ALA A 104 35.38 -10.22 36.35
CA ALA A 104 35.84 -9.92 35.00
C ALA A 104 35.83 -11.12 34.00
N THR A 105 35.18 -12.23 34.37
CA THR A 105 35.07 -13.41 33.50
C THR A 105 33.61 -13.57 33.04
N PRO A 106 33.31 -13.59 31.73
CA PRO A 106 31.98 -13.87 31.25
C PRO A 106 31.50 -15.26 31.71
N SER A 107 30.32 -15.31 32.30
CA SER A 107 29.61 -16.56 32.65
C SER A 107 28.39 -16.71 31.75
N THR A 108 28.27 -17.82 31.00
CA THR A 108 27.17 -18.07 30.10
C THR A 108 26.31 -19.21 30.59
N ILE A 109 25.06 -18.89 30.87
CA ILE A 109 24.00 -19.82 31.24
C ILE A 109 23.30 -20.25 29.95
N ARG A 110 23.21 -21.59 29.72
CA ARG A 110 22.46 -22.18 28.61
C ARG A 110 21.09 -22.61 29.10
N ILE A 111 20.06 -22.09 28.49
CA ILE A 111 18.67 -22.36 28.85
C ILE A 111 18.01 -23.10 27.66
N PRO A 112 17.78 -24.42 27.76
CA PRO A 112 17.04 -25.16 26.76
C PRO A 112 15.58 -24.70 26.74
N LEU A 113 15.09 -24.30 25.54
CA LEU A 113 13.72 -23.82 25.37
C LEU A 113 12.71 -24.92 25.02
N GLY A 114 13.16 -26.18 25.03
CA GLY A 114 12.33 -27.35 24.76
C GLY A 114 12.33 -27.77 23.28
N SER A 115 11.46 -28.72 22.97
CA SER A 115 11.25 -29.24 21.60
C SER A 115 10.11 -28.47 20.95
N LEU A 116 10.43 -27.66 19.95
CA LEU A 116 9.51 -26.69 19.36
C LEU A 116 9.28 -26.95 17.87
N GLY A 117 8.02 -26.88 17.43
CA GLY A 117 7.63 -26.95 16.02
C GLY A 117 7.76 -25.60 15.30
N PRO A 118 7.54 -25.57 13.98
CA PRO A 118 7.56 -24.33 13.21
C PRO A 118 6.56 -23.29 13.74
N ASP A 119 7.07 -22.14 14.14
CA ASP A 119 6.34 -20.94 14.59
C ASP A 119 7.34 -19.83 14.94
N TYR A 120 6.81 -18.66 15.28
CA TYR A 120 7.56 -17.57 15.88
C TYR A 120 7.37 -17.52 17.38
N TYR A 121 8.48 -17.43 18.11
CA TYR A 121 8.53 -17.47 19.57
C TYR A 121 9.16 -16.21 20.14
N LEU A 122 8.65 -15.80 21.29
CA LEU A 122 9.22 -14.74 22.13
C LEU A 122 9.70 -15.35 23.45
N VAL A 123 10.92 -15.04 23.84
CA VAL A 123 11.43 -15.39 25.18
C VAL A 123 11.71 -14.11 25.96
N THR A 124 11.08 -13.99 27.13
CA THR A 124 11.35 -12.91 28.08
C THR A 124 12.28 -13.43 29.18
N ALA A 125 13.42 -12.77 29.35
CA ALA A 125 14.37 -13.10 30.40
C ALA A 125 14.52 -11.94 31.36
N THR A 126 14.44 -12.25 32.68
CA THR A 126 14.70 -11.32 33.78
C THR A 126 15.88 -11.85 34.59
N VAL A 127 16.97 -11.09 34.64
CA VAL A 127 18.19 -11.43 35.40
C VAL A 127 18.24 -10.60 36.65
N THR A 128 18.33 -11.25 37.82
CA THR A 128 18.30 -10.61 39.13
C THR A 128 19.47 -11.12 39.96
N ASP A 129 20.19 -10.22 40.62
CA ASP A 129 21.25 -10.60 41.55
C ASP A 129 20.72 -11.18 42.88
N SER A 130 21.61 -11.72 43.70
CA SER A 130 21.23 -12.30 45.00
C SER A 130 20.71 -11.26 46.02
N ALA A 131 20.91 -9.97 45.76
CA ALA A 131 20.35 -8.87 46.58
C ALA A 131 18.95 -8.44 46.10
N GLY A 132 18.44 -9.04 45.02
CA GLY A 132 17.13 -8.70 44.41
C GLY A 132 17.21 -7.54 43.42
N THR A 133 18.40 -7.11 42.99
CA THR A 133 18.55 -6.04 41.99
C THR A 133 18.36 -6.62 40.60
N GLN A 134 17.44 -6.06 39.85
CA GLN A 134 17.23 -6.45 38.44
C GLN A 134 18.36 -5.91 37.54
N LEU A 135 19.13 -6.79 36.95
CA LEU A 135 20.26 -6.49 36.06
C LEU A 135 19.79 -6.34 34.60
N LEU A 136 18.79 -7.12 34.21
CA LEU A 136 18.19 -7.11 32.88
C LEU A 136 16.73 -7.55 32.95
N ALA A 137 15.86 -6.92 32.15
CA ALA A 137 14.58 -7.48 31.70
C ALA A 137 14.45 -7.19 30.20
N GLN A 138 14.38 -8.25 29.37
CA GLN A 138 14.36 -8.13 27.93
C GLN A 138 13.60 -9.27 27.30
N THR A 139 12.82 -8.92 26.25
CA THR A 139 12.17 -9.89 25.39
C THR A 139 12.92 -9.93 24.06
N VAL A 140 13.19 -11.13 23.56
CA VAL A 140 13.85 -11.40 22.28
C VAL A 140 13.08 -12.46 21.51
N GLY A 141 13.03 -12.33 20.17
CA GLY A 141 12.32 -13.25 19.29
C GLY A 141 13.23 -14.25 18.59
N PHE A 142 12.69 -15.41 18.26
CA PHE A 142 13.35 -16.38 17.37
C PHE A 142 12.31 -17.14 16.57
N GLY A 143 12.75 -17.77 15.47
CA GLY A 143 11.92 -18.59 14.62
C GLY A 143 12.32 -20.05 14.61
N VAL A 144 11.35 -20.95 14.67
CA VAL A 144 11.51 -22.33 14.23
C VAL A 144 10.89 -22.40 12.84
N ILE A 145 11.65 -22.81 11.85
CA ILE A 145 11.27 -22.69 10.44
C ILE A 145 11.29 -24.05 9.73
N ARG A 146 10.47 -24.18 8.69
CA ARG A 146 10.53 -25.31 7.78
C ARG A 146 11.82 -25.21 6.93
N PRO A 147 12.41 -26.33 6.51
CA PRO A 147 13.55 -26.30 5.59
C PRO A 147 13.12 -25.70 4.24
N THR A 148 13.92 -24.81 3.71
CA THR A 148 13.67 -24.14 2.42
C THR A 148 14.40 -24.84 1.28
N VAL A 149 13.96 -24.62 0.05
CA VAL A 149 14.59 -25.22 -1.14
C VAL A 149 16.00 -24.65 -1.33
N ALA A 150 17.00 -25.52 -1.43
CA ALA A 150 18.39 -25.13 -1.60
C ALA A 150 18.74 -24.79 -3.06
N GLY A 151 19.87 -24.09 -3.24
CA GLY A 151 20.47 -23.77 -4.53
C GLY A 151 19.83 -22.59 -5.26
N ARG A 152 20.51 -22.19 -6.34
CA ARG A 152 20.12 -21.05 -7.19
C ARG A 152 18.83 -21.37 -7.96
N ARG A 153 17.99 -20.35 -8.11
CA ARG A 153 16.71 -20.43 -8.86
C ARG A 153 16.50 -19.12 -9.64
N PRO A 154 17.11 -18.96 -10.82
CA PRO A 154 17.01 -17.69 -11.59
C PRO A 154 15.58 -17.33 -12.01
N GLN A 155 14.64 -18.28 -11.99
CA GLN A 155 13.22 -18.04 -12.30
C GLN A 155 12.36 -17.80 -11.06
N SER A 156 12.94 -17.90 -9.87
CA SER A 156 12.20 -17.67 -8.62
C SER A 156 11.65 -16.25 -8.53
N VAL A 157 10.48 -16.13 -7.92
CA VAL A 157 9.85 -14.85 -7.61
C VAL A 157 10.38 -14.23 -6.30
N PHE A 158 11.05 -15.01 -5.45
CA PHE A 158 11.37 -14.69 -4.07
C PHE A 158 12.67 -13.91 -3.92
N GLY A 159 12.56 -12.59 -3.84
CA GLY A 159 13.67 -11.67 -3.61
C GLY A 159 13.58 -10.94 -2.27
N MET A 160 14.69 -10.33 -1.89
CA MET A 160 14.81 -9.53 -0.67
C MET A 160 15.68 -8.30 -0.92
N GLY A 161 15.19 -7.13 -0.51
CA GLY A 161 15.99 -5.93 -0.43
C GLY A 161 16.96 -6.07 0.75
N ILE A 162 18.21 -6.41 0.47
CA ILE A 162 19.27 -6.55 1.49
C ILE A 162 20.10 -5.29 1.48
N ARG A 163 20.10 -4.59 2.60
CA ARG A 163 20.91 -3.39 2.76
C ARG A 163 22.25 -3.73 3.37
N SER A 164 23.31 -3.45 2.62
CA SER A 164 24.63 -3.56 3.17
C SER A 164 25.59 -2.57 2.52
N GLU A 165 26.21 -1.75 3.31
CA GLU A 165 27.50 -1.13 2.97
C GLU A 165 28.65 -2.12 3.21
N SER A 166 28.41 -3.17 3.99
CA SER A 166 29.18 -4.37 4.17
C SER A 166 28.22 -5.46 4.62
N THR A 167 27.94 -6.43 3.76
CA THR A 167 27.01 -7.52 4.13
C THR A 167 27.76 -8.52 5.01
N PRO A 168 27.48 -8.60 6.32
CA PRO A 168 28.07 -9.63 7.18
C PRO A 168 27.71 -11.01 6.66
N ALA A 169 28.61 -12.00 6.82
CA ALA A 169 28.35 -13.39 6.42
C ALA A 169 27.04 -13.94 7.01
N ILE A 170 26.68 -13.52 8.22
CA ILE A 170 25.43 -13.92 8.88
C ILE A 170 24.19 -13.46 8.09
N THR A 171 24.22 -12.30 7.42
CA THR A 171 23.08 -11.83 6.61
C THR A 171 22.80 -12.77 5.44
N LYS A 172 23.84 -13.31 4.81
CA LYS A 172 23.72 -14.30 3.73
C LYS A 172 23.15 -15.63 4.25
N GLN A 173 23.59 -16.07 5.42
CA GLN A 173 23.03 -17.26 6.08
C GLN A 173 21.55 -17.08 6.43
N ILE A 174 21.17 -15.92 6.95
CA ILE A 174 19.76 -15.59 7.21
C ILE A 174 18.94 -15.65 5.92
N ALA A 175 19.38 -14.95 4.88
CA ALA A 175 18.69 -14.94 3.58
C ALA A 175 18.56 -16.34 2.98
N GLN A 176 19.62 -17.16 3.05
CA GLN A 176 19.61 -18.56 2.61
C GLN A 176 18.58 -19.39 3.40
N ARG A 177 18.57 -19.28 4.74
CA ARG A 177 17.60 -20.02 5.60
C ARG A 177 16.16 -19.62 5.34
N MET A 178 15.93 -18.35 5.01
CA MET A 178 14.60 -17.86 4.62
C MET A 178 14.17 -18.32 3.23
N GLY A 179 15.07 -18.92 2.43
CA GLY A 179 14.80 -19.32 1.05
C GLY A 179 14.77 -18.13 0.07
N VAL A 180 15.43 -17.04 0.39
CA VAL A 180 15.63 -15.91 -0.54
C VAL A 180 16.42 -16.42 -1.75
N LYS A 181 15.99 -16.02 -2.96
CA LYS A 181 16.61 -16.40 -4.24
C LYS A 181 17.21 -15.23 -5.00
N TRP A 182 16.86 -14.03 -4.64
CA TRP A 182 17.36 -12.81 -5.28
C TRP A 182 17.74 -11.76 -4.25
N THR A 183 18.88 -11.10 -4.44
CA THR A 183 19.26 -9.86 -3.75
C THR A 183 19.38 -8.72 -4.74
N ARG A 184 19.12 -7.47 -4.28
CA ARG A 184 19.18 -6.26 -5.10
C ARG A 184 20.45 -5.46 -4.83
N GLY A 185 21.20 -5.20 -5.89
CA GLY A 185 22.44 -4.45 -5.85
C GLY A 185 23.66 -5.30 -5.48
N ILE A 186 24.82 -4.78 -5.78
CA ILE A 186 26.12 -5.34 -5.47
C ILE A 186 26.90 -4.27 -4.70
N ALA A 187 27.26 -4.53 -3.46
CA ALA A 187 27.81 -3.52 -2.56
C ALA A 187 29.12 -2.91 -3.08
N SER A 188 29.95 -3.71 -3.76
CA SER A 188 31.21 -3.26 -4.35
C SER A 188 31.07 -2.49 -5.68
N VAL A 189 29.88 -2.55 -6.31
CA VAL A 189 29.60 -1.85 -7.57
C VAL A 189 28.91 -0.52 -7.28
N GLN A 190 29.70 0.44 -6.81
CA GLN A 190 29.22 1.81 -6.58
C GLN A 190 29.69 2.73 -7.71
N PRO A 191 28.92 3.74 -8.13
CA PRO A 191 29.31 4.66 -9.20
C PRO A 191 30.71 5.26 -9.03
N ASP A 192 31.07 5.70 -7.83
CA ASP A 192 32.40 6.26 -7.54
C ASP A 192 33.52 5.19 -7.48
N THR A 193 33.17 3.92 -7.27
CA THR A 193 34.14 2.82 -7.39
C THR A 193 34.38 2.48 -8.85
N VAL A 194 33.32 2.45 -9.66
CA VAL A 194 33.41 2.13 -11.10
C VAL A 194 34.07 3.28 -11.86
N SER A 195 33.74 4.53 -11.54
CA SER A 195 34.29 5.72 -12.19
C SER A 195 34.67 6.80 -11.15
N PRO A 196 35.84 6.70 -10.52
CA PRO A 196 36.25 7.61 -9.46
C PRO A 196 36.51 9.04 -9.92
N ARG A 197 36.71 9.26 -11.21
CA ARG A 197 36.87 10.57 -11.87
C ARG A 197 36.65 10.45 -13.38
N ALA A 198 36.43 11.57 -14.04
CA ALA A 198 36.14 11.62 -15.46
C ALA A 198 37.21 10.87 -16.29
N GLY A 199 36.76 9.95 -17.14
CA GLY A 199 37.60 9.15 -18.02
C GLY A 199 38.45 8.08 -17.32
N VAL A 200 38.26 7.86 -16.02
CA VAL A 200 38.95 6.83 -15.26
C VAL A 200 37.97 5.81 -14.73
N PHE A 201 38.23 4.57 -15.02
CA PHE A 201 37.37 3.44 -14.59
C PHE A 201 38.16 2.49 -13.69
N TRP A 202 37.41 1.68 -12.95
CA TRP A 202 37.95 0.68 -12.05
C TRP A 202 38.93 -0.28 -12.75
N GLN A 203 39.80 -0.89 -11.98
CA GLN A 203 40.83 -1.79 -12.47
C GLN A 203 40.54 -3.22 -12.03
N GLN A 204 41.28 -4.20 -12.58
CA GLN A 204 41.07 -5.62 -12.30
C GLN A 204 40.89 -5.97 -10.81
N PRO A 205 41.65 -5.41 -9.84
CA PRO A 205 41.44 -5.75 -8.43
C PRO A 205 40.05 -5.40 -7.89
N GLN A 206 39.42 -4.26 -8.31
CA GLN A 206 38.06 -3.90 -7.90
C GLN A 206 37.04 -4.79 -8.60
N ILE A 207 37.28 -5.16 -9.87
CA ILE A 207 36.44 -6.11 -10.61
C ILE A 207 36.49 -7.48 -9.93
N ASP A 208 37.65 -7.95 -9.51
CA ASP A 208 37.82 -9.23 -8.81
C ASP A 208 37.05 -9.24 -7.48
N VAL A 209 36.99 -8.13 -6.73
CA VAL A 209 36.19 -7.97 -5.52
C VAL A 209 34.72 -8.10 -5.83
N ALA A 210 34.25 -7.44 -6.90
CA ALA A 210 32.84 -7.52 -7.30
C ALA A 210 32.44 -8.95 -7.75
N ARG A 211 33.28 -9.59 -8.54
CA ARG A 211 33.07 -11.00 -8.96
C ARG A 211 33.06 -11.94 -7.77
N ALA A 212 33.96 -11.76 -6.80
CA ALA A 212 33.98 -12.57 -5.57
C ALA A 212 32.73 -12.35 -4.70
N GLU A 213 32.25 -11.12 -4.59
CA GLU A 213 30.98 -10.82 -3.88
C GLU A 213 29.79 -11.52 -4.52
N ILE A 214 29.69 -11.50 -5.85
CA ILE A 214 28.63 -12.16 -6.61
C ILE A 214 28.74 -13.68 -6.45
N ALA A 215 29.96 -14.23 -6.57
CA ALA A 215 30.19 -15.67 -6.39
C ALA A 215 29.76 -16.14 -4.99
N ASP A 216 30.06 -15.38 -3.96
CA ASP A 216 29.65 -15.69 -2.58
C ASP A 216 28.13 -15.68 -2.41
N TRP A 217 27.39 -14.74 -3.04
CA TRP A 217 25.92 -14.81 -3.10
C TRP A 217 25.43 -16.09 -3.81
N HIS A 218 26.05 -16.43 -4.94
CA HIS A 218 25.71 -17.62 -5.72
C HIS A 218 25.97 -18.92 -4.93
N GLU A 219 27.04 -19.00 -4.13
CA GLU A 219 27.32 -20.12 -3.23
C GLU A 219 26.23 -20.31 -2.16
N HIS A 220 25.63 -19.20 -1.71
CA HIS A 220 24.45 -19.24 -0.82
C HIS A 220 23.12 -19.51 -1.56
N GLY A 221 23.16 -19.77 -2.87
CA GLY A 221 21.98 -20.07 -3.68
C GLY A 221 21.13 -18.84 -4.05
N ILE A 222 21.72 -17.63 -4.01
CA ILE A 222 21.04 -16.36 -4.20
C ILE A 222 21.57 -15.68 -5.47
N GLU A 223 20.67 -15.31 -6.38
CA GLU A 223 20.95 -14.52 -7.57
C GLU A 223 21.13 -13.04 -7.21
N THR A 224 21.84 -12.31 -8.04
CA THR A 224 22.09 -10.90 -7.82
C THR A 224 21.47 -10.07 -8.95
N LEU A 225 20.60 -9.13 -8.61
CA LEU A 225 20.20 -8.06 -9.52
C LEU A 225 21.25 -6.95 -9.48
N GLY A 226 21.89 -6.66 -10.62
CA GLY A 226 22.76 -5.50 -10.77
C GLY A 226 21.95 -4.21 -10.65
N GLY A 227 22.50 -3.22 -9.97
CA GLY A 227 21.82 -1.92 -9.78
C GLY A 227 22.81 -0.78 -9.95
N ILE A 228 22.55 0.12 -10.87
CA ILE A 228 23.27 1.38 -11.02
C ILE A 228 22.41 2.47 -10.38
N ASN A 229 22.49 2.53 -9.07
CA ASN A 229 21.72 3.47 -8.27
C ASN A 229 22.54 4.75 -8.09
N TYR A 230 22.09 5.84 -8.74
CA TYR A 230 22.62 7.19 -8.57
C TYR A 230 23.84 7.52 -9.45
N ASN A 231 24.38 8.72 -9.21
CA ASN A 231 25.41 9.35 -10.00
C ASN A 231 26.77 9.26 -9.31
N MET A 232 27.86 9.51 -10.05
CA MET A 232 29.20 9.71 -9.49
C MET A 232 29.25 11.05 -8.77
N SER A 233 30.01 11.15 -7.69
CA SER A 233 30.18 12.37 -6.89
C SER A 233 30.74 13.55 -7.66
N TRP A 234 31.59 13.29 -8.66
CA TRP A 234 32.19 14.31 -9.53
C TRP A 234 31.28 14.75 -10.69
N ASN A 235 30.15 13.99 -10.96
CA ASN A 235 29.24 14.23 -12.09
C ASN A 235 27.92 14.85 -11.66
N VAL A 236 27.93 15.64 -10.60
CA VAL A 236 26.77 16.32 -10.05
C VAL A 236 26.72 17.79 -10.47
N GLN A 237 25.54 18.35 -10.40
CA GLN A 237 25.32 19.80 -10.59
C GLN A 237 24.58 20.34 -9.36
N PRO A 238 24.73 21.63 -9.07
CA PRO A 238 23.93 22.26 -8.02
C PRO A 238 22.45 22.26 -8.40
N GLY A 239 21.60 22.39 -7.40
CA GLY A 239 20.16 22.59 -7.58
C GLY A 239 19.85 23.93 -8.27
N PRO A 240 18.56 24.14 -8.61
CA PRO A 240 18.13 25.32 -9.37
C PRO A 240 18.52 26.65 -8.75
N ASN A 241 18.66 26.70 -7.41
CA ASN A 241 19.06 27.90 -6.66
C ASN A 241 20.53 27.87 -6.23
N GLY A 242 21.34 26.98 -6.80
CA GLY A 242 22.74 26.81 -6.45
C GLY A 242 23.00 25.98 -5.19
N GLU A 243 21.97 25.38 -4.58
CA GLU A 243 22.10 24.52 -3.41
C GLU A 243 22.79 23.20 -3.76
N PRO A 244 23.59 22.63 -2.82
CA PRO A 244 24.15 21.29 -3.02
C PRO A 244 23.06 20.24 -2.94
N LEU A 245 22.99 19.38 -3.96
CA LEU A 245 22.07 18.24 -4.01
C LEU A 245 22.80 16.92 -3.69
N LYS A 246 22.09 15.99 -3.11
CA LYS A 246 22.59 14.63 -2.91
C LYS A 246 22.68 13.86 -4.24
N LEU A 247 23.50 12.83 -4.31
CA LEU A 247 23.75 12.06 -5.55
C LEU A 247 22.44 11.55 -6.19
N TYR A 248 21.51 11.06 -5.39
CA TYR A 248 20.22 10.56 -5.87
C TYR A 248 19.27 11.67 -6.36
N GLN A 249 19.50 12.92 -6.00
CA GLN A 249 18.68 14.06 -6.38
C GLN A 249 19.08 14.69 -7.73
N ASN A 250 20.22 14.27 -8.27
CA ASN A 250 20.77 14.83 -9.46
C ASN A 250 20.63 13.90 -10.67
N ARG A 251 20.15 14.44 -11.78
CA ARG A 251 20.48 13.81 -13.05
C ARG A 251 22.00 13.95 -13.30
N PRO A 252 22.61 13.07 -14.09
CA PRO A 252 24.02 13.23 -14.48
C PRO A 252 24.27 14.57 -15.19
N LYS A 253 25.28 15.32 -14.74
CA LYS A 253 25.72 16.56 -15.39
C LYS A 253 26.23 16.28 -16.79
N ASP A 254 27.07 15.27 -16.90
CA ASP A 254 27.56 14.68 -18.14
C ASP A 254 26.90 13.30 -18.30
N MET A 255 25.92 13.21 -19.18
CA MET A 255 25.16 11.99 -19.45
C MET A 255 26.01 10.93 -20.12
N ALA A 256 26.91 11.34 -21.05
CA ALA A 256 27.79 10.40 -21.74
C ALA A 256 28.80 9.73 -20.78
N ALA A 257 29.31 10.48 -19.81
CA ALA A 257 30.17 9.94 -18.78
C ALA A 257 29.44 8.95 -17.86
N HIS A 258 28.14 9.20 -17.57
CA HIS A 258 27.33 8.27 -16.83
C HIS A 258 27.08 6.97 -17.61
N VAL A 259 26.80 7.06 -18.89
CA VAL A 259 26.60 5.92 -19.78
C VAL A 259 27.87 5.04 -19.85
N GLU A 260 29.04 5.63 -19.96
CA GLU A 260 30.30 4.88 -19.93
C GLU A 260 30.55 4.23 -18.56
N MET A 261 30.23 4.90 -17.48
CA MET A 261 30.29 4.29 -16.13
C MET A 261 29.39 3.05 -16.06
N VAL A 262 28.13 3.13 -16.51
CA VAL A 262 27.20 1.99 -16.55
C VAL A 262 27.75 0.85 -17.41
N TYR A 263 28.28 1.17 -18.59
CA TYR A 263 28.90 0.17 -19.47
C TYR A 263 30.08 -0.54 -18.78
N HIS A 264 30.97 0.22 -18.13
CA HIS A 264 32.11 -0.35 -17.42
C HIS A 264 31.73 -1.13 -16.17
N ALA A 265 30.54 -0.88 -15.56
CA ALA A 265 29.98 -1.71 -14.51
C ALA A 265 29.49 -3.06 -15.06
N ILE A 266 28.80 -3.05 -16.19
CA ILE A 266 28.15 -4.22 -16.79
C ILE A 266 29.15 -5.15 -17.46
N ALA A 267 30.02 -4.60 -18.32
CA ALA A 267 30.91 -5.38 -19.21
C ALA A 267 31.71 -6.50 -18.50
N PRO A 268 32.38 -6.24 -17.37
CA PRO A 268 33.17 -7.29 -16.69
C PRO A 268 32.35 -8.25 -15.83
N LEU A 269 31.03 -8.03 -15.67
CA LEU A 269 30.17 -8.79 -14.78
C LEU A 269 28.98 -9.45 -15.50
N GLN A 270 28.79 -9.22 -16.79
CA GLN A 270 27.60 -9.63 -17.54
C GLN A 270 27.40 -11.16 -17.60
N ASP A 271 28.49 -11.94 -17.47
CA ASP A 271 28.45 -13.40 -17.40
C ASP A 271 27.90 -13.93 -16.06
N LEU A 272 27.96 -13.14 -15.02
CA LEU A 272 27.44 -13.46 -13.69
C LEU A 272 26.11 -12.78 -13.39
N VAL A 273 25.88 -11.58 -13.91
CA VAL A 273 24.73 -10.73 -13.63
C VAL A 273 24.05 -10.31 -14.94
N PRO A 274 23.04 -11.05 -15.39
CA PRO A 274 22.37 -10.77 -16.67
C PRO A 274 21.30 -9.66 -16.57
N ASN A 275 20.88 -9.23 -15.38
CA ASN A 275 19.82 -8.25 -15.20
C ASN A 275 20.35 -7.01 -14.47
N TRP A 276 20.10 -5.82 -15.01
CA TRP A 276 20.60 -4.55 -14.47
C TRP A 276 19.51 -3.50 -14.38
N GLU A 277 19.30 -3.00 -13.17
CA GLU A 277 18.37 -1.91 -12.88
C GLU A 277 19.02 -0.55 -13.14
N LEU A 278 18.34 0.27 -13.95
CA LEU A 278 18.79 1.60 -14.34
C LEU A 278 18.15 2.67 -13.44
N TRP A 279 18.89 3.09 -12.44
CA TRP A 279 18.50 4.08 -11.45
C TRP A 279 17.46 3.59 -10.43
N ASN A 280 17.47 4.21 -9.25
CA ASN A 280 16.47 3.99 -8.20
C ASN A 280 15.49 5.16 -8.16
N GLU A 281 14.20 4.86 -8.35
CA GLU A 281 13.11 5.83 -8.22
C GLU A 281 13.38 7.17 -8.93
N PRO A 282 13.47 7.17 -10.28
CA PRO A 282 13.69 8.39 -11.04
C PRO A 282 12.44 9.30 -10.99
N TRP A 283 12.15 9.81 -9.79
CA TRP A 283 10.98 10.64 -9.52
C TRP A 283 11.26 12.09 -9.89
N VAL A 284 10.95 12.40 -11.12
CA VAL A 284 11.15 13.72 -11.70
C VAL A 284 10.44 14.79 -10.84
N HIS A 285 11.19 15.83 -10.47
CA HIS A 285 10.79 16.93 -9.58
C HIS A 285 10.28 16.49 -8.19
N GLY A 286 10.40 15.22 -7.87
CA GLY A 286 10.12 14.70 -6.54
C GLY A 286 11.31 14.82 -5.60
N TRP A 287 11.50 13.80 -4.75
CA TRP A 287 12.63 13.74 -3.84
C TRP A 287 13.93 13.26 -4.54
N THR A 288 13.80 12.51 -5.66
CA THR A 288 14.91 12.17 -6.57
C THR A 288 14.76 12.93 -7.87
N TRP A 289 15.78 12.93 -8.71
CA TRP A 289 15.78 13.54 -10.05
C TRP A 289 15.24 14.98 -10.09
N LYS A 290 15.70 15.81 -9.12
CA LYS A 290 15.26 17.22 -9.01
C LYS A 290 15.71 18.10 -10.16
N THR A 291 16.84 17.74 -10.80
CA THR A 291 17.41 18.46 -11.93
C THR A 291 17.27 17.62 -13.19
N GLY A 292 16.31 17.90 -13.99
CA GLY A 292 16.02 17.13 -15.20
C GLY A 292 14.56 16.76 -15.32
N ASP A 293 14.18 16.17 -16.41
CA ASP A 293 12.81 15.78 -16.70
C ASP A 293 12.69 14.30 -17.14
N ALA A 294 11.49 13.88 -17.46
CA ALA A 294 11.24 12.51 -17.90
C ALA A 294 11.93 12.17 -19.23
N GLN A 295 12.15 13.18 -20.10
CA GLN A 295 12.87 13.00 -21.35
C GLN A 295 14.35 12.72 -21.10
N ASP A 296 14.97 13.42 -20.14
CA ASP A 296 16.35 13.16 -19.74
C ASP A 296 16.56 11.70 -19.27
N TYR A 297 15.60 11.15 -18.51
CA TYR A 297 15.66 9.76 -18.08
C TYR A 297 15.50 8.77 -19.24
N ARG A 298 14.57 9.04 -20.16
CA ARG A 298 14.42 8.24 -21.39
C ARG A 298 15.65 8.28 -22.27
N ASP A 299 16.25 9.46 -22.44
CA ASP A 299 17.49 9.62 -23.18
C ASP A 299 18.65 8.88 -22.53
N MET A 300 18.74 8.88 -21.20
CA MET A 300 19.72 8.07 -20.47
C MET A 300 19.54 6.58 -20.77
N CYS A 301 18.31 6.06 -20.66
CA CYS A 301 18.02 4.66 -20.96
C CYS A 301 18.37 4.33 -22.43
N ARG A 302 18.03 5.21 -23.38
CA ARG A 302 18.38 5.05 -24.79
C ARG A 302 19.89 4.99 -25.01
N MET A 303 20.65 5.94 -24.48
CA MET A 303 22.10 5.99 -24.61
C MET A 303 22.78 4.75 -24.00
N ILE A 304 22.30 4.29 -22.82
CA ILE A 304 22.80 3.05 -22.20
C ILE A 304 22.48 1.85 -23.10
N TRP A 305 21.27 1.77 -23.63
CA TRP A 305 20.86 0.70 -24.55
C TRP A 305 21.77 0.65 -25.80
N GLU A 306 21.95 1.78 -26.46
CA GLU A 306 22.79 1.91 -27.65
C GLU A 306 24.26 1.58 -27.38
N ARG A 307 24.72 1.79 -26.13
CA ARG A 307 26.11 1.50 -25.72
C ARG A 307 26.31 0.04 -25.32
N VAL A 308 25.34 -0.57 -24.66
CA VAL A 308 25.46 -1.92 -24.05
C VAL A 308 25.03 -3.02 -25.01
N LYS A 309 23.86 -2.88 -25.65
CA LYS A 309 23.21 -3.95 -26.40
C LYS A 309 23.98 -4.46 -27.64
N PRO A 310 24.73 -3.64 -28.39
CA PRO A 310 25.52 -4.15 -29.52
C PRO A 310 26.58 -5.20 -29.11
N GLU A 311 27.14 -5.09 -27.90
CA GLU A 311 28.14 -6.02 -27.39
C GLU A 311 27.55 -7.10 -26.50
N TYR A 312 26.50 -6.78 -25.74
CA TYR A 312 25.88 -7.67 -24.75
C TYR A 312 24.34 -7.75 -24.97
N PRO A 313 23.86 -8.37 -26.06
CA PRO A 313 22.43 -8.40 -26.41
C PRO A 313 21.58 -9.13 -25.37
N ASP A 314 22.16 -10.09 -24.64
CA ASP A 314 21.46 -10.92 -23.66
C ASP A 314 21.35 -10.26 -22.28
N VAL A 315 22.11 -9.21 -22.00
CA VAL A 315 21.94 -8.42 -20.78
C VAL A 315 20.59 -7.72 -20.79
N ASN A 316 19.79 -7.92 -19.77
CA ASN A 316 18.53 -7.23 -19.59
C ASN A 316 18.73 -5.91 -18.85
N LEU A 317 18.31 -4.85 -19.48
CA LEU A 317 18.23 -3.51 -18.88
C LEU A 317 16.80 -3.30 -18.39
N ILE A 318 16.62 -3.13 -17.10
CA ILE A 318 15.30 -2.90 -16.51
C ILE A 318 15.25 -1.51 -15.87
N GLY A 319 14.10 -0.85 -15.97
CA GLY A 319 14.04 0.55 -15.56
C GLY A 319 12.62 1.05 -15.33
N GLY A 320 12.51 2.35 -15.13
CA GLY A 320 11.24 3.00 -14.83
C GLY A 320 10.84 2.94 -13.38
N GLY A 321 11.68 2.32 -12.55
CA GLY A 321 11.39 2.00 -11.16
C GLY A 321 11.12 3.19 -10.30
N SER A 322 9.89 3.36 -9.96
CA SER A 322 9.49 4.27 -8.91
C SER A 322 8.21 3.77 -8.23
N VAL A 323 7.74 4.50 -7.24
CA VAL A 323 6.36 4.40 -6.81
C VAL A 323 5.48 4.51 -8.04
N SER A 324 4.54 3.59 -8.17
CA SER A 324 3.85 3.17 -9.37
C SER A 324 3.43 4.24 -10.41
N TYR A 325 3.23 5.48 -10.06
CA TYR A 325 2.74 6.55 -10.95
C TYR A 325 3.80 7.41 -11.64
N ASN A 326 5.01 7.41 -11.13
CA ASN A 326 6.07 8.13 -11.81
C ASN A 326 6.57 7.41 -13.05
N ARG A 327 6.34 6.11 -13.11
CA ARG A 327 6.54 5.34 -14.30
C ARG A 327 5.67 5.87 -15.44
N ASP A 328 4.42 6.16 -15.13
CA ASP A 328 3.48 6.69 -16.11
C ASP A 328 3.93 8.06 -16.61
N ILE A 329 4.52 8.88 -15.76
CA ILE A 329 5.15 10.13 -16.15
C ILE A 329 6.33 9.89 -17.09
N VAL A 330 7.17 8.93 -16.77
CA VAL A 330 8.35 8.61 -17.55
C VAL A 330 7.99 8.06 -18.93
N TYR A 331 6.96 7.21 -19.01
CA TYR A 331 6.64 6.46 -20.22
C TYR A 331 5.35 6.87 -20.91
N ALA A 332 4.45 7.61 -20.27
CA ALA A 332 3.14 7.98 -20.81
C ALA A 332 3.18 8.69 -22.16
N GLN A 333 4.29 9.26 -22.52
CA GLN A 333 4.51 9.93 -23.80
C GLN A 333 5.29 9.11 -24.78
N GLY A 334 5.78 7.94 -24.33
CA GLY A 334 6.56 7.06 -25.17
C GLY A 334 5.65 6.16 -26.00
N SER A 335 5.87 6.13 -27.29
CA SER A 335 5.57 4.98 -28.10
C SER A 335 6.56 3.86 -27.74
N ARG A 336 6.35 2.63 -28.23
CA ARG A 336 7.33 1.53 -28.16
C ARG A 336 8.76 1.96 -28.57
N ASP A 337 8.85 2.96 -29.43
CA ASP A 337 10.12 3.45 -29.95
C ASP A 337 10.94 4.22 -28.91
N THR A 338 10.38 4.55 -27.75
CA THR A 338 11.05 5.28 -26.68
C THR A 338 11.34 4.45 -25.44
N GLY A 339 10.87 3.21 -25.37
CA GLY A 339 11.08 2.30 -24.24
C GLY A 339 12.36 1.48 -24.38
N TYR A 340 13.51 2.06 -24.12
CA TYR A 340 14.81 1.38 -24.21
C TYR A 340 15.11 0.54 -22.97
N ILE A 341 14.19 -0.37 -22.64
CA ILE A 341 14.28 -1.34 -21.54
C ILE A 341 13.79 -2.70 -21.99
N ASP A 342 14.24 -3.77 -21.33
CA ASP A 342 13.79 -5.15 -21.54
C ASP A 342 12.64 -5.55 -20.60
N GLY A 343 12.51 -4.88 -19.49
CA GLY A 343 11.49 -5.07 -18.48
C GLY A 343 11.40 -3.85 -17.59
N SER A 344 10.38 -3.83 -16.74
CA SER A 344 10.11 -2.68 -15.89
C SER A 344 10.40 -2.96 -14.42
N VAL A 345 10.67 -1.89 -13.70
CA VAL A 345 10.83 -1.87 -12.25
C VAL A 345 9.67 -1.10 -11.63
N ASN A 346 9.21 -1.54 -10.48
CA ASN A 346 8.18 -0.86 -9.71
C ASN A 346 8.42 -1.00 -8.20
N HIS A 347 7.89 -0.05 -7.41
CA HIS A 347 7.91 -0.05 -5.96
C HIS A 347 6.49 0.09 -5.43
N ALA A 348 5.69 -0.96 -5.59
CA ALA A 348 4.26 -0.96 -5.30
C ALA A 348 3.98 -1.18 -3.81
N TYR A 349 4.45 -0.27 -2.95
CA TYR A 349 4.08 -0.31 -1.54
C TYR A 349 2.57 -0.15 -1.35
N GLY A 350 1.98 -0.94 -0.48
CA GLY A 350 0.55 -0.90 -0.18
C GLY A 350 0.08 -2.17 0.50
N TYR A 351 -1.23 -2.27 0.67
CA TYR A 351 -1.85 -3.49 1.20
C TYR A 351 -2.15 -4.48 0.07
N PRO A 352 -2.10 -5.79 0.37
CA PRO A 352 -2.46 -6.83 -0.59
C PRO A 352 -3.98 -6.94 -0.74
N ASP A 353 -4.55 -6.10 -1.57
CA ASP A 353 -5.97 -6.06 -1.86
C ASP A 353 -6.26 -6.24 -3.36
N ALA A 354 -7.53 -6.34 -3.71
CA ALA A 354 -7.97 -6.47 -5.09
C ALA A 354 -7.50 -5.31 -5.97
N THR A 355 -7.33 -4.13 -5.38
CA THR A 355 -6.84 -2.95 -6.11
C THR A 355 -5.37 -3.08 -6.46
N GLN A 356 -4.54 -3.56 -5.54
CA GLN A 356 -3.12 -3.82 -5.80
C GLN A 356 -2.95 -4.86 -6.92
N TYR A 357 -3.77 -5.92 -6.90
CA TYR A 357 -3.79 -6.91 -7.97
C TYR A 357 -4.15 -6.30 -9.34
N ALA A 358 -5.26 -5.57 -9.42
CA ALA A 358 -5.72 -4.94 -10.66
C ALA A 358 -4.68 -3.94 -11.21
N MET A 359 -4.06 -3.16 -10.32
CA MET A 359 -2.98 -2.26 -10.69
C MET A 359 -1.77 -2.99 -11.27
N THR A 360 -1.30 -4.02 -10.57
CA THR A 360 -0.14 -4.81 -11.01
C THR A 360 -0.39 -5.39 -12.40
N LYS A 361 -1.57 -5.94 -12.62
CA LYS A 361 -1.99 -6.49 -13.90
C LYS A 361 -1.98 -5.43 -15.01
N THR A 362 -2.57 -4.26 -14.74
CA THR A 362 -2.55 -3.13 -15.68
C THR A 362 -1.12 -2.66 -15.97
N GLN A 363 -0.29 -2.56 -14.94
CA GLN A 363 1.11 -2.16 -15.09
C GLN A 363 1.89 -3.12 -15.96
N ILE A 364 1.70 -4.44 -15.81
CA ILE A 364 2.35 -5.44 -16.65
C ILE A 364 1.98 -5.24 -18.13
N LYS A 365 0.70 -4.98 -18.43
CA LYS A 365 0.24 -4.70 -19.79
C LYS A 365 0.91 -3.45 -20.37
N MET A 366 0.99 -2.38 -19.60
CA MET A 366 1.64 -1.13 -20.00
C MET A 366 3.15 -1.36 -20.23
N ASP A 367 3.80 -2.09 -19.34
CA ASP A 367 5.23 -2.39 -19.44
C ASP A 367 5.58 -3.17 -20.70
N LYS A 368 4.75 -4.13 -21.09
CA LYS A 368 4.89 -4.84 -22.36
C LYS A 368 4.79 -3.91 -23.56
N LEU A 369 3.92 -2.91 -23.49
CA LEU A 369 3.77 -1.93 -24.57
C LEU A 369 4.96 -0.98 -24.68
N TRP A 370 5.55 -0.60 -23.57
CA TRP A 370 6.63 0.39 -23.54
C TRP A 370 8.02 -0.23 -23.63
N SER A 371 8.16 -1.49 -23.26
CA SER A 371 9.42 -2.20 -23.42
C SER A 371 9.75 -2.45 -24.90
N ARG A 372 11.01 -2.19 -25.27
CA ARG A 372 11.49 -2.43 -26.64
C ARG A 372 11.49 -3.90 -27.03
N THR A 373 11.53 -4.80 -26.06
CA THR A 373 11.52 -6.25 -26.23
C THR A 373 10.19 -6.89 -25.83
N ASN A 374 9.09 -6.12 -25.76
CA ASN A 374 7.78 -6.58 -25.34
C ASN A 374 7.80 -7.21 -23.92
N GLY A 375 8.56 -6.62 -23.00
CA GLY A 375 8.62 -7.08 -21.62
C GLY A 375 9.39 -8.38 -21.41
N ARG A 376 10.38 -8.71 -22.24
CA ARG A 376 11.16 -9.95 -22.17
C ARG A 376 11.66 -10.28 -20.77
N ALA A 377 12.17 -9.29 -20.05
CA ALA A 377 12.67 -9.45 -18.68
C ALA A 377 11.56 -9.46 -17.62
N GLY A 378 10.33 -9.18 -17.98
CA GLY A 378 9.19 -9.13 -17.07
C GLY A 378 9.17 -7.90 -16.17
N GLN A 379 8.35 -8.01 -15.11
CA GLN A 379 8.19 -6.96 -14.10
C GLN A 379 8.98 -7.30 -12.84
N TRP A 380 9.69 -6.31 -12.32
CA TRP A 380 10.50 -6.41 -11.11
C TRP A 380 9.95 -5.46 -10.05
N GLN A 381 9.39 -6.01 -8.98
CA GLN A 381 9.02 -5.26 -7.78
C GLN A 381 10.26 -5.16 -6.89
N THR A 382 11.19 -4.25 -7.22
CA THR A 382 12.50 -4.20 -6.57
C THR A 382 12.49 -3.62 -5.17
N GLU A 383 11.38 -3.00 -4.79
CA GLU A 383 11.03 -2.66 -3.40
C GLU A 383 9.52 -2.75 -3.21
N LEU A 384 9.09 -3.50 -2.23
CA LEU A 384 7.73 -3.44 -1.70
C LEU A 384 7.70 -4.03 -0.29
N GLY A 385 6.65 -3.76 0.45
CA GLY A 385 6.46 -4.28 1.80
C GLY A 385 5.51 -3.44 2.61
N THR A 386 5.23 -3.93 3.82
CA THR A 386 4.50 -3.21 4.85
C THR A 386 5.44 -2.91 6.02
N ALA A 387 5.21 -1.79 6.68
CA ALA A 387 5.98 -1.35 7.83
C ALA A 387 5.13 -1.40 9.11
N THR A 388 5.75 -1.62 10.26
CA THR A 388 5.03 -1.76 11.52
C THR A 388 4.24 -0.51 11.91
N ARG A 389 4.90 0.57 12.30
CA ARG A 389 4.23 1.81 12.76
C ARG A 389 3.49 2.54 11.65
N TYR A 390 3.95 2.35 10.42
CA TYR A 390 3.41 3.07 9.28
C TYR A 390 2.08 2.50 8.81
N ASN A 391 2.03 1.16 8.64
CA ASN A 391 0.84 0.47 8.18
C ASN A 391 -0.10 0.06 9.33
N PHE A 392 0.41 -0.04 10.56
CA PHE A 392 -0.35 -0.45 11.73
C PHE A 392 -0.12 0.52 12.90
N PRO A 393 -0.41 1.85 12.73
CA PRO A 393 -0.02 2.88 13.70
C PRO A 393 -0.73 2.74 15.06
N ASP A 394 -1.91 2.15 15.08
CA ASP A 394 -2.76 2.04 16.25
C ASP A 394 -2.61 0.70 16.98
N LEU A 395 -1.82 -0.23 16.42
CA LEU A 395 -1.55 -1.51 17.05
C LEU A 395 -0.33 -1.44 17.99
N PRO A 396 -0.34 -2.19 19.10
CA PRO A 396 0.86 -2.44 19.86
C PRO A 396 1.98 -2.98 18.95
N ALA A 397 3.24 -2.67 19.26
CA ALA A 397 4.38 -2.99 18.40
C ALA A 397 4.47 -4.49 18.03
N GLU A 398 4.13 -5.37 18.96
CA GLU A 398 4.09 -6.81 18.71
C GLU A 398 2.99 -7.19 17.72
N GLU A 399 1.78 -6.69 17.92
CA GLU A 399 0.65 -6.92 17.01
C GLU A 399 0.90 -6.34 15.61
N ALA A 400 1.54 -5.17 15.53
CA ALA A 400 1.96 -4.57 14.28
C ALA A 400 2.99 -5.45 13.53
N ALA A 401 3.91 -6.09 14.27
CA ALA A 401 4.87 -7.02 13.68
C ALA A 401 4.19 -8.28 13.09
N TYR A 402 3.17 -8.82 13.77
CA TYR A 402 2.33 -9.88 13.20
C TYR A 402 1.47 -9.37 12.04
N GLY A 403 1.04 -8.11 12.08
CA GLY A 403 0.37 -7.43 10.96
C GLY A 403 1.22 -7.47 9.69
N VAL A 404 2.51 -7.14 9.79
CA VAL A 404 3.46 -7.23 8.67
C VAL A 404 3.61 -8.68 8.17
N ALA A 405 3.68 -9.65 9.08
CA ALA A 405 3.83 -11.06 8.73
C ALA A 405 2.64 -11.60 7.93
N ARG A 406 1.41 -11.22 8.28
CA ARG A 406 0.20 -11.69 7.60
C ARG A 406 0.02 -11.06 6.20
N THR A 407 0.54 -9.87 5.92
CA THR A 407 0.44 -9.24 4.59
C THR A 407 1.43 -9.80 3.59
N LEU A 408 2.48 -10.47 4.03
CA LEU A 408 3.58 -10.94 3.18
C LEU A 408 3.09 -11.86 2.05
N ALA A 409 2.51 -13.00 2.41
CA ALA A 409 2.10 -14.01 1.43
C ALA A 409 1.02 -13.50 0.46
N PRO A 410 -0.05 -12.84 0.92
CA PRO A 410 -1.00 -12.21 0.02
C PRO A 410 -0.37 -11.28 -1.01
N THR A 411 0.60 -10.44 -0.58
CA THR A 411 1.33 -9.57 -1.52
C THR A 411 2.02 -10.36 -2.63
N TYR A 412 2.76 -11.40 -2.28
CA TYR A 412 3.43 -12.26 -3.29
C TYR A 412 2.43 -12.97 -4.20
N LEU A 413 1.38 -13.54 -3.62
CA LEU A 413 0.37 -14.33 -4.34
C LEU A 413 -0.40 -13.50 -5.38
N LEU A 414 -0.79 -12.28 -5.04
CA LEU A 414 -1.48 -11.37 -5.97
C LEU A 414 -0.59 -10.94 -7.13
N HIS A 415 0.69 -10.67 -6.86
CA HIS A 415 1.65 -10.35 -7.92
C HIS A 415 1.95 -11.56 -8.81
N MET A 416 2.08 -12.76 -8.22
CA MET A 416 2.25 -14.01 -8.98
C MET A 416 1.05 -14.29 -9.90
N LEU A 417 -0.18 -14.06 -9.40
CA LEU A 417 -1.40 -14.21 -10.20
C LEU A 417 -1.40 -13.22 -11.38
N ALA A 418 -1.15 -11.95 -11.11
CA ALA A 418 -1.07 -10.93 -12.16
C ALA A 418 -0.01 -11.26 -13.22
N GLY A 419 1.15 -11.75 -12.79
CA GLY A 419 2.22 -12.21 -13.68
C GLY A 419 1.80 -13.40 -14.53
N ALA A 420 1.16 -14.40 -13.93
CA ALA A 420 0.70 -15.59 -14.62
C ALA A 420 -0.39 -15.30 -15.66
N GLU A 421 -1.38 -14.49 -15.32
CA GLU A 421 -2.47 -14.12 -16.22
C GLU A 421 -2.01 -13.26 -17.40
N GLU A 422 -1.02 -12.41 -17.19
CA GLU A 422 -0.46 -11.56 -18.22
C GLU A 422 0.74 -12.20 -18.94
N ASP A 423 1.06 -13.48 -18.69
CA ASP A 423 2.21 -14.18 -19.26
C ASP A 423 3.50 -13.33 -19.15
N SER A 424 3.81 -12.89 -17.95
CA SER A 424 4.96 -12.03 -17.67
C SER A 424 5.77 -12.59 -16.50
N PRO A 425 7.07 -12.83 -16.65
CA PRO A 425 7.92 -13.12 -15.52
C PRO A 425 7.84 -12.02 -14.48
N ILE A 426 7.74 -12.39 -13.21
CA ILE A 426 7.70 -11.44 -12.11
C ILE A 426 8.75 -11.81 -11.06
N ARG A 427 9.34 -10.78 -10.43
CA ARG A 427 10.25 -10.94 -9.29
C ARG A 427 9.92 -9.89 -8.25
N ILE A 428 9.98 -10.30 -6.98
CA ILE A 428 9.46 -9.50 -5.88
C ILE A 428 10.53 -9.44 -4.79
N PHE A 429 10.91 -8.23 -4.40
CA PHE A 429 11.90 -7.98 -3.36
C PHE A 429 11.22 -7.35 -2.16
N TRP A 430 11.05 -8.14 -1.09
CA TRP A 430 10.54 -7.59 0.16
C TRP A 430 11.56 -6.64 0.79
N PHE A 431 11.12 -5.48 1.16
CA PHE A 431 11.96 -4.45 1.77
C PHE A 431 11.72 -4.42 3.29
N SER A 432 12.73 -4.67 4.17
CA SER A 432 14.11 -4.98 3.86
C SER A 432 14.77 -5.81 4.96
N LEU A 433 15.86 -6.50 4.65
CA LEU A 433 16.73 -7.17 5.60
C LEU A 433 17.97 -6.30 5.89
N SER A 434 18.13 -5.87 7.15
CA SER A 434 19.33 -5.24 7.66
C SER A 434 19.64 -5.81 9.04
N TYR A 435 20.80 -6.44 9.20
CA TYR A 435 21.18 -7.08 10.46
C TYR A 435 21.94 -6.14 11.41
N ASP A 436 22.89 -5.37 10.88
CA ASP A 436 23.82 -4.58 11.70
C ASP A 436 23.40 -3.14 11.91
N LYS A 437 22.70 -2.57 10.98
CA LYS A 437 22.30 -1.15 11.01
C LYS A 437 20.80 -1.09 10.84
N GLY A 438 20.08 -0.60 11.87
CA GLY A 438 18.71 -0.18 11.69
C GLY A 438 18.63 0.79 10.53
N TYR A 439 17.67 0.57 9.65
CA TYR A 439 17.29 1.57 8.67
C TYR A 439 16.66 2.75 9.41
N SER A 440 16.83 3.97 8.88
CA SER A 440 16.21 5.16 9.46
C SER A 440 14.68 5.06 9.43
N GLY A 441 14.07 4.65 10.49
CA GLY A 441 12.71 4.18 10.55
C GLY A 441 12.71 2.66 10.53
N ASP A 442 13.23 2.03 11.55
CA ASP A 442 13.29 0.59 11.82
C ASP A 442 12.01 -0.22 11.50
N ASP A 443 11.03 0.49 10.94
CA ASP A 443 9.70 0.01 10.60
C ASP A 443 9.68 -1.06 9.50
N PHE A 444 10.57 -0.96 8.51
CA PHE A 444 10.65 -1.92 7.41
C PHE A 444 11.61 -3.08 7.67
N ASN A 445 12.50 -2.94 8.66
CA ASN A 445 13.49 -3.98 8.92
C ASN A 445 12.82 -5.24 9.47
N ILE A 446 13.11 -6.38 8.85
CA ILE A 446 12.59 -7.69 9.26
C ILE A 446 13.37 -8.31 10.43
N TYR A 447 14.53 -7.74 10.78
CA TYR A 447 15.27 -8.01 12.01
C TYR A 447 15.21 -6.79 12.94
N ASP A 448 15.12 -7.04 14.23
CA ASP A 448 15.30 -5.98 15.22
C ASP A 448 16.79 -5.62 15.31
N ALA A 449 17.15 -4.40 14.92
CA ALA A 449 18.55 -3.97 14.83
C ALA A 449 19.23 -3.88 16.20
N LYS A 450 18.46 -3.68 17.28
CA LYS A 450 18.99 -3.54 18.64
C LYS A 450 19.26 -4.91 19.26
N THR A 451 18.33 -5.84 19.12
CA THR A 451 18.44 -7.19 19.69
C THR A 451 19.08 -8.16 18.69
N LYS A 452 19.15 -7.82 17.41
CA LYS A 452 19.64 -8.65 16.32
C LYS A 452 18.86 -9.98 16.20
N THR A 453 17.57 -9.90 16.44
CA THR A 453 16.66 -11.06 16.42
C THR A 453 15.60 -10.93 15.33
N PRO A 454 15.12 -12.05 14.77
CA PRO A 454 14.10 -12.02 13.73
C PRO A 454 12.78 -11.47 14.26
N ARG A 455 11.98 -10.87 13.36
CA ARG A 455 10.57 -10.55 13.57
C ARG A 455 9.68 -11.63 12.94
N PRO A 456 8.36 -11.71 13.26
CA PRO A 456 7.46 -12.75 12.74
C PRO A 456 7.47 -12.90 11.23
N VAL A 457 7.67 -11.81 10.48
CA VAL A 457 7.70 -11.80 9.00
C VAL A 457 8.83 -12.67 8.43
N VAL A 458 9.92 -12.87 9.16
CA VAL A 458 11.03 -13.75 8.75
C VAL A 458 10.56 -15.21 8.69
N VAL A 459 9.81 -15.64 9.69
CA VAL A 459 9.22 -16.98 9.75
C VAL A 459 8.15 -17.17 8.68
N ALA A 460 7.31 -16.15 8.48
CA ALA A 460 6.31 -16.16 7.42
C ALA A 460 6.95 -16.28 6.03
N TYR A 461 8.06 -15.56 5.79
CA TYR A 461 8.81 -15.65 4.53
C TYR A 461 9.39 -17.06 4.32
N ALA A 462 10.06 -17.61 5.32
CA ALA A 462 10.61 -18.97 5.27
C ALA A 462 9.52 -20.03 5.04
N THR A 463 8.34 -19.87 5.66
CA THR A 463 7.18 -20.74 5.45
C THR A 463 6.69 -20.68 4.02
N MET A 464 6.49 -19.48 3.48
CA MET A 464 6.03 -19.26 2.11
C MET A 464 7.00 -19.90 1.10
N THR A 465 8.29 -19.62 1.21
CA THR A 465 9.30 -20.16 0.30
C THR A 465 9.45 -21.66 0.40
N SER A 466 9.37 -22.24 1.61
CA SER A 466 9.44 -23.71 1.80
C SER A 466 8.29 -24.45 1.12
N LEU A 467 7.12 -23.83 1.00
CA LEU A 467 5.91 -24.45 0.47
C LEU A 467 5.67 -24.11 -1.01
N LEU A 468 6.10 -22.95 -1.50
CA LEU A 468 5.77 -22.46 -2.83
C LEU A 468 6.96 -22.40 -3.81
N GLU A 469 8.22 -22.36 -3.34
CA GLU A 469 9.37 -22.54 -4.24
C GLU A 469 9.23 -23.89 -4.93
N ASP A 470 9.70 -24.08 -6.12
CA ASP A 470 9.48 -25.27 -6.93
C ASP A 470 8.00 -25.60 -7.23
N SER A 471 7.12 -24.60 -7.19
CA SER A 471 5.71 -24.74 -7.55
C SER A 471 5.32 -23.74 -8.62
N ALA A 472 4.54 -24.17 -9.60
CA ALA A 472 3.99 -23.30 -10.64
C ALA A 472 2.51 -22.99 -10.34
N LEU A 473 2.18 -21.70 -10.27
CA LEU A 473 0.80 -21.25 -10.16
C LEU A 473 -0.01 -21.73 -11.37
N GLN A 474 -1.17 -22.33 -11.13
CA GLN A 474 -2.06 -22.86 -12.16
C GLN A 474 -3.29 -21.96 -12.38
N GLU A 475 -3.96 -21.60 -11.31
CA GLU A 475 -5.21 -20.83 -11.39
C GLU A 475 -5.56 -20.17 -10.05
N GLU A 476 -6.44 -19.20 -10.11
CA GLU A 476 -7.20 -18.68 -8.97
C GLU A 476 -8.43 -19.59 -8.73
N LEU A 477 -8.65 -19.95 -7.45
CA LEU A 477 -9.72 -20.90 -7.09
C LEU A 477 -11.09 -20.26 -6.94
N TYR A 478 -11.17 -18.96 -6.58
CA TYR A 478 -12.42 -18.28 -6.23
C TYR A 478 -12.56 -16.91 -6.89
N PRO A 479 -12.47 -16.82 -8.23
CA PRO A 479 -12.35 -15.53 -8.94
C PRO A 479 -13.55 -14.59 -8.75
N ASP A 480 -14.72 -15.13 -8.40
CA ASP A 480 -15.94 -14.35 -8.19
C ASP A 480 -16.16 -13.98 -6.71
N ALA A 481 -15.34 -14.48 -5.77
CA ALA A 481 -15.51 -14.23 -4.35
C ALA A 481 -14.73 -13.00 -3.91
N LYS A 482 -15.36 -12.10 -3.16
CA LYS A 482 -14.68 -10.93 -2.58
C LYS A 482 -14.10 -11.19 -1.19
N SER A 483 -14.58 -12.23 -0.49
CA SER A 483 -14.13 -12.56 0.86
C SER A 483 -12.92 -13.47 0.91
N THR A 484 -12.55 -14.08 -0.21
CA THR A 484 -11.61 -15.21 -0.22
C THR A 484 -10.75 -15.19 -1.46
N TRP A 485 -9.46 -15.25 -1.26
CA TRP A 485 -8.49 -15.54 -2.29
C TRP A 485 -8.00 -16.98 -2.15
N GLY A 486 -7.85 -17.67 -3.27
CA GLY A 486 -7.32 -19.02 -3.32
C GLY A 486 -6.48 -19.25 -4.56
N PHE A 487 -5.33 -19.85 -4.38
CA PHE A 487 -4.32 -20.06 -5.43
C PHE A 487 -3.96 -21.52 -5.49
N LEU A 488 -4.10 -22.13 -6.66
CA LEU A 488 -3.73 -23.52 -6.92
C LEU A 488 -2.36 -23.58 -7.58
N PHE A 489 -1.50 -24.43 -7.07
CA PHE A 489 -0.17 -24.67 -7.59
C PHE A 489 0.03 -26.13 -7.95
N ARG A 490 0.94 -26.36 -8.90
CA ARG A 490 1.52 -27.66 -9.19
C ARG A 490 2.97 -27.68 -8.73
N GLY A 491 3.28 -28.52 -7.77
CA GLY A 491 4.65 -28.76 -7.34
C GLY A 491 5.49 -29.45 -8.42
N ALA A 492 6.82 -29.31 -8.33
CA ALA A 492 7.74 -30.04 -9.22
C ALA A 492 7.59 -31.57 -9.15
N ASP A 493 7.10 -32.06 -8.02
CA ASP A 493 6.73 -33.46 -7.79
C ASP A 493 5.40 -33.89 -8.45
N GLY A 494 4.73 -32.96 -9.13
CA GLY A 494 3.44 -33.16 -9.79
C GLY A 494 2.22 -33.10 -8.85
N ARG A 495 2.41 -32.90 -7.54
CA ARG A 495 1.35 -32.84 -6.54
C ARG A 495 0.71 -31.44 -6.50
N GLY A 496 -0.52 -31.41 -6.00
CA GLY A 496 -1.25 -30.14 -5.80
C GLY A 496 -0.82 -29.46 -4.51
N ARG A 497 -0.59 -28.16 -4.59
CA ARG A 497 -0.44 -27.25 -3.45
C ARG A 497 -1.41 -26.09 -3.60
N ALA A 498 -1.77 -25.47 -2.49
CA ALA A 498 -2.64 -24.29 -2.54
C ALA A 498 -2.32 -23.32 -1.40
N ALA A 499 -2.75 -22.09 -1.59
CA ALA A 499 -2.75 -21.06 -0.57
C ALA A 499 -4.12 -20.39 -0.55
N VAL A 500 -4.72 -20.24 0.62
CA VAL A 500 -6.06 -19.63 0.77
C VAL A 500 -6.03 -18.65 1.93
N TYR A 501 -6.62 -17.47 1.76
CA TYR A 501 -6.80 -16.51 2.86
C TYR A 501 -8.13 -15.76 2.70
N ALA A 502 -8.64 -15.25 3.81
CA ALA A 502 -9.75 -14.30 3.78
C ALA A 502 -9.24 -12.89 3.48
N ASP A 503 -9.95 -12.16 2.64
CA ASP A 503 -9.58 -10.79 2.31
C ASP A 503 -9.96 -9.82 3.43
N GLN A 504 -9.40 -8.64 3.39
CA GLN A 504 -9.78 -7.55 4.28
C GLN A 504 -10.98 -6.81 3.69
N LEU A 505 -11.95 -6.48 4.54
CA LEU A 505 -13.04 -5.60 4.15
C LEU A 505 -12.48 -4.19 3.99
N TYR A 506 -12.54 -3.69 2.77
CA TYR A 506 -12.24 -2.31 2.50
C TYR A 506 -13.55 -1.51 2.61
N ASP A 507 -13.75 -0.81 3.73
CA ASP A 507 -14.94 0.03 3.95
C ASP A 507 -14.71 1.51 3.64
N GLY A 508 -13.47 1.85 3.24
CA GLY A 508 -13.07 3.21 2.84
C GLY A 508 -12.91 4.20 3.98
N THR A 509 -13.22 3.83 5.20
CA THR A 509 -13.15 4.73 6.35
C THR A 509 -11.85 4.60 7.13
N ASP A 510 -11.19 3.45 7.05
CA ASP A 510 -9.95 3.18 7.74
C ASP A 510 -9.08 2.18 6.96
N GLU A 511 -8.02 2.66 6.34
CA GLU A 511 -7.06 1.83 5.61
C GLU A 511 -6.35 0.79 6.51
N HIS A 512 -6.47 0.92 7.82
CA HIS A 512 -5.63 0.19 8.76
C HIS A 512 -6.41 -0.77 9.67
N GLN A 513 -7.71 -0.59 9.82
CA GLN A 513 -8.49 -1.25 10.88
C GLN A 513 -9.81 -1.86 10.45
N SER A 514 -10.14 -1.84 9.15
CA SER A 514 -11.37 -2.47 8.71
C SER A 514 -11.38 -3.94 9.15
N ALA A 515 -12.48 -4.34 9.80
CA ALA A 515 -12.70 -5.72 10.16
C ALA A 515 -12.75 -6.55 8.86
N GLY A 516 -11.71 -7.33 8.63
CA GLY A 516 -11.66 -8.20 7.46
C GLY A 516 -12.70 -9.30 7.53
N TYR A 517 -12.87 -10.01 6.46
CA TYR A 517 -13.73 -11.18 6.42
C TYR A 517 -13.19 -12.27 7.34
N THR A 518 -14.02 -12.73 8.23
CA THR A 518 -13.67 -13.81 9.19
C THR A 518 -14.64 -14.95 9.02
N GLY A 519 -14.11 -16.16 8.93
CA GLY A 519 -14.94 -17.33 8.73
C GLY A 519 -14.17 -18.63 8.91
N THR A 520 -14.72 -19.69 8.37
CA THR A 520 -14.11 -21.01 8.36
C THR A 520 -14.18 -21.67 6.99
N LEU A 521 -13.17 -22.47 6.69
CA LEU A 521 -13.13 -23.42 5.58
C LEU A 521 -13.21 -24.82 6.16
N THR A 522 -14.23 -25.58 5.81
CA THR A 522 -14.37 -26.98 6.18
C THR A 522 -14.11 -27.88 4.96
N LEU A 523 -13.12 -28.73 5.04
CA LEU A 523 -12.87 -29.80 4.09
C LEU A 523 -13.63 -31.05 4.55
N ASN A 524 -14.57 -31.54 3.74
CA ASN A 524 -15.36 -32.73 4.05
C ASN A 524 -14.59 -34.04 3.83
N ASP A 525 -13.49 -33.99 3.08
CA ASP A 525 -12.48 -35.04 2.96
C ASP A 525 -11.11 -34.40 2.93
N ALA A 526 -10.36 -34.55 4.01
CA ALA A 526 -9.05 -33.96 4.16
C ALA A 526 -7.92 -34.99 4.09
N HIS A 527 -8.20 -36.23 3.64
CA HIS A 527 -7.18 -37.29 3.51
C HIS A 527 -6.11 -36.86 2.49
N GLY A 528 -4.85 -36.99 2.89
CA GLY A 528 -3.71 -36.59 2.06
C GLY A 528 -3.52 -35.07 1.93
N ILE A 529 -4.26 -34.27 2.68
CA ILE A 529 -4.14 -32.80 2.67
C ILE A 529 -3.58 -32.33 4.02
N ARG A 530 -2.34 -31.87 4.03
CA ARG A 530 -1.70 -31.20 5.17
C ARG A 530 -1.94 -29.69 5.04
N ALA A 531 -2.31 -29.05 6.14
CA ALA A 531 -2.48 -27.60 6.16
C ALA A 531 -1.53 -26.95 7.18
N TYR A 532 -1.05 -25.76 6.84
CA TYR A 532 -0.16 -24.96 7.67
C TYR A 532 -0.64 -23.52 7.71
N ASP A 533 -0.45 -22.85 8.84
CA ASP A 533 -0.69 -21.40 8.92
C ASP A 533 0.48 -20.60 8.30
N HIS A 534 0.33 -19.29 8.26
CA HIS A 534 1.32 -18.40 7.65
C HIS A 534 2.69 -18.36 8.39
N LEU A 535 2.78 -18.88 9.61
CA LEU A 535 4.02 -19.03 10.37
C LEU A 535 4.57 -20.47 10.33
N GLY A 536 3.91 -21.37 9.60
CA GLY A 536 4.37 -22.74 9.38
C GLY A 536 3.88 -23.77 10.37
N ARG A 537 3.06 -23.38 11.35
CA ARG A 537 2.43 -24.31 12.29
C ARG A 537 1.47 -25.24 11.57
N ARG A 538 1.59 -26.53 11.80
CA ARG A 538 0.74 -27.55 11.20
C ARG A 538 -0.67 -27.51 11.80
N LEU A 539 -1.68 -27.28 10.98
CA LEU A 539 -3.09 -27.23 11.34
C LEU A 539 -3.76 -28.61 11.18
N THR A 540 -3.33 -29.40 10.20
CA THR A 540 -3.73 -30.80 10.02
C THR A 540 -2.61 -31.64 9.39
N ASP A 541 -2.59 -32.93 9.74
CA ASP A 541 -1.57 -33.89 9.27
C ASP A 541 -2.03 -34.72 8.04
N GLY A 542 -3.22 -34.42 7.51
CA GLY A 542 -3.78 -35.15 6.36
C GLY A 542 -4.35 -36.53 6.66
N ARG A 543 -4.58 -36.87 7.93
CA ARG A 543 -5.20 -38.16 8.35
C ARG A 543 -6.68 -38.02 8.67
N ALA A 544 -7.15 -36.85 8.91
CA ALA A 544 -8.53 -36.57 9.26
C ALA A 544 -9.45 -36.68 8.03
N SER A 545 -10.63 -37.23 8.23
CA SER A 545 -11.69 -37.24 7.20
C SER A 545 -12.38 -35.90 7.04
N CYS A 546 -12.44 -35.09 8.10
CA CYS A 546 -13.03 -33.76 8.07
C CYS A 546 -12.19 -32.80 8.91
N VAL A 547 -11.94 -31.60 8.38
CA VAL A 547 -11.16 -30.56 9.07
C VAL A 547 -11.82 -29.20 8.84
N THR A 548 -11.99 -28.44 9.92
CA THR A 548 -12.41 -27.04 9.86
C THR A 548 -11.26 -26.12 10.22
N LEU A 549 -10.92 -25.21 9.31
CA LEU A 549 -9.82 -24.28 9.40
C LEU A 549 -10.38 -22.84 9.56
N ALA A 550 -9.83 -22.06 10.47
CA ALA A 550 -10.18 -20.66 10.58
C ALA A 550 -9.59 -19.88 9.39
N LEU A 551 -10.42 -19.02 8.80
CA LEU A 551 -9.99 -18.03 7.81
C LEU A 551 -10.05 -16.66 8.46
N LYS A 552 -8.94 -15.94 8.42
CA LYS A 552 -8.80 -14.58 8.95
C LYS A 552 -8.17 -13.67 7.90
N PRO A 553 -8.39 -12.35 8.03
CA PRO A 553 -7.86 -11.40 7.07
C PRO A 553 -6.34 -11.53 6.90
N TRP A 554 -5.94 -11.79 5.64
CA TRP A 554 -4.55 -11.95 5.20
C TRP A 554 -3.75 -13.07 5.85
N GLU A 555 -4.31 -13.82 6.82
CA GLU A 555 -3.65 -14.99 7.39
C GLU A 555 -3.74 -16.17 6.41
N THR A 556 -2.69 -16.37 5.63
CA THR A 556 -2.66 -17.43 4.62
C THR A 556 -2.60 -18.80 5.26
N VAL A 557 -3.50 -19.68 4.83
CA VAL A 557 -3.47 -21.12 5.07
C VAL A 557 -2.89 -21.81 3.84
N TYR A 558 -1.80 -22.51 4.01
CA TYR A 558 -1.16 -23.29 2.95
C TYR A 558 -1.61 -24.74 3.00
N PHE A 559 -1.78 -25.32 1.82
CA PHE A 559 -2.10 -26.73 1.63
C PHE A 559 -0.97 -27.43 0.86
N ASP A 560 -0.38 -28.45 1.45
CA ASP A 560 0.54 -29.38 0.80
C ASP A 560 -0.15 -30.72 0.74
N SER A 561 -0.30 -31.32 -0.43
CA SER A 561 -1.11 -32.52 -0.57
C SER A 561 -0.42 -33.65 -1.32
N ASP A 562 -0.89 -34.87 -1.08
CA ASP A 562 -0.53 -36.05 -1.85
C ASP A 562 -1.39 -36.21 -3.12
N LEU A 563 -2.34 -35.32 -3.31
CA LEU A 563 -3.30 -35.31 -4.41
C LEU A 563 -2.72 -34.64 -5.67
N SER A 564 -3.30 -34.93 -6.83
CA SER A 564 -3.06 -34.14 -8.02
C SER A 564 -3.66 -32.73 -7.87
N PRO A 565 -3.19 -31.70 -8.63
CA PRO A 565 -3.79 -30.38 -8.61
C PRO A 565 -5.31 -30.39 -8.84
N ALA A 566 -5.79 -31.18 -9.79
CA ALA A 566 -7.23 -31.29 -10.08
C ALA A 566 -8.04 -31.87 -8.90
N ALA A 567 -7.49 -32.86 -8.20
CA ALA A 567 -8.16 -33.45 -7.04
C ALA A 567 -8.15 -32.47 -5.85
N LEU A 568 -7.04 -31.76 -5.60
CA LEU A 568 -6.97 -30.72 -4.59
C LEU A 568 -7.93 -29.56 -4.90
N ARG A 569 -7.96 -29.13 -6.17
CA ARG A 569 -8.95 -28.14 -6.62
C ARG A 569 -10.38 -28.56 -6.26
N LYS A 570 -10.76 -29.79 -6.60
CA LYS A 570 -12.10 -30.31 -6.28
C LYS A 570 -12.38 -30.27 -4.78
N ALA A 571 -11.42 -30.70 -3.96
CA ALA A 571 -11.55 -30.71 -2.49
C ALA A 571 -11.75 -29.29 -1.93
N LEU A 572 -11.02 -28.29 -2.46
CA LEU A 572 -11.09 -26.89 -2.00
C LEU A 572 -12.28 -26.11 -2.56
N THR A 573 -12.79 -26.46 -3.76
CA THR A 573 -13.86 -25.68 -4.41
C THR A 573 -15.22 -26.37 -4.33
N GLN A 574 -15.33 -27.63 -4.75
CA GLN A 574 -16.60 -28.35 -4.86
C GLN A 574 -17.04 -28.95 -3.50
N ASP A 575 -16.10 -29.67 -2.88
CA ASP A 575 -16.37 -30.46 -1.67
C ASP A 575 -16.21 -29.66 -0.37
N ALA A 576 -15.57 -28.46 -0.45
CA ALA A 576 -15.39 -27.57 0.69
C ALA A 576 -16.64 -26.79 1.04
N HIS A 577 -16.74 -26.44 2.32
CA HIS A 577 -17.76 -25.55 2.85
C HIS A 577 -17.14 -24.30 3.46
N PHE A 578 -17.77 -23.14 3.20
CA PHE A 578 -17.33 -21.85 3.74
C PHE A 578 -18.44 -21.28 4.64
N ASP A 579 -18.06 -20.79 5.82
CA ASP A 579 -18.95 -20.11 6.73
C ASP A 579 -18.34 -18.80 7.21
N TYR A 580 -18.85 -17.69 6.69
CA TYR A 580 -18.38 -16.35 7.02
C TYR A 580 -19.35 -15.63 7.96
N THR A 581 -18.81 -14.82 8.86
CA THR A 581 -19.60 -13.96 9.75
C THR A 581 -20.35 -12.88 8.98
N THR A 582 -19.81 -12.44 7.85
CA THR A 582 -20.39 -11.44 6.94
C THR A 582 -20.48 -12.02 5.53
N PRO A 583 -21.46 -12.88 5.24
CA PRO A 583 -21.54 -13.57 3.94
C PRO A 583 -22.09 -12.69 2.81
N LEU A 584 -22.79 -11.63 3.15
CA LEU A 584 -23.38 -10.68 2.20
C LEU A 584 -22.93 -9.25 2.49
N HIS A 585 -22.57 -8.53 1.47
CA HIS A 585 -22.42 -7.09 1.54
C HIS A 585 -23.80 -6.45 1.31
N VAL A 586 -24.28 -5.68 2.28
CA VAL A 586 -25.62 -5.08 2.26
C VAL A 586 -25.49 -3.57 2.35
N SER A 587 -25.93 -2.87 1.31
CA SER A 587 -25.79 -1.43 1.20
C SER A 587 -27.14 -0.80 0.84
N PRO A 588 -27.87 -0.21 1.80
CA PRO A 588 -28.97 0.69 1.48
C PRO A 588 -28.47 1.85 0.59
N LEU A 589 -29.21 2.12 -0.47
CA LEU A 589 -28.84 3.12 -1.48
C LEU A 589 -29.50 4.46 -1.17
N SER A 590 -28.80 5.54 -1.45
CA SER A 590 -29.36 6.89 -1.37
C SER A 590 -30.43 7.10 -2.44
N PHE A 591 -31.41 7.93 -2.13
CA PHE A 591 -32.51 8.26 -3.03
C PHE A 591 -32.02 9.18 -4.14
N VAL A 592 -32.36 8.85 -5.38
CA VAL A 592 -31.91 9.59 -6.57
C VAL A 592 -32.91 10.63 -7.06
N LYS A 593 -34.06 10.70 -6.42
CA LYS A 593 -35.12 11.68 -6.69
C LYS A 593 -35.75 12.13 -5.37
N PRO A 594 -36.48 13.27 -5.34
CA PRO A 594 -37.25 13.66 -4.20
C PRO A 594 -38.21 12.56 -3.74
N LEU A 595 -38.47 12.49 -2.42
CA LEU A 595 -39.36 11.50 -1.83
C LEU A 595 -40.80 11.75 -2.24
N ASP A 596 -41.49 10.73 -2.69
CA ASP A 596 -42.89 10.77 -3.06
C ASP A 596 -43.59 9.42 -2.74
N SER A 597 -44.88 9.29 -3.06
CA SER A 597 -45.63 8.07 -2.84
C SER A 597 -45.19 6.86 -3.66
N THR A 598 -44.25 7.03 -4.59
CA THR A 598 -43.66 5.95 -5.41
C THR A 598 -42.27 5.58 -4.99
N SER A 599 -41.76 6.19 -3.90
CA SER A 599 -40.45 5.94 -3.40
C SER A 599 -40.25 4.52 -2.89
N THR A 600 -39.06 3.98 -3.08
CA THR A 600 -38.63 2.69 -2.53
C THR A 600 -37.35 2.89 -1.72
N ILE A 601 -37.19 2.10 -0.66
CA ILE A 601 -35.87 1.92 -0.06
C ILE A 601 -35.21 0.80 -0.86
N ASP A 602 -34.21 1.17 -1.65
CA ASP A 602 -33.44 0.23 -2.44
C ASP A 602 -32.22 -0.22 -1.62
N VAL A 603 -31.98 -1.52 -1.58
CA VAL A 603 -30.86 -2.13 -0.87
C VAL A 603 -30.11 -3.02 -1.85
N ARG A 604 -28.83 -2.70 -2.06
CA ARG A 604 -27.93 -3.58 -2.80
C ARG A 604 -27.48 -4.70 -1.89
N VAL A 605 -27.58 -5.93 -2.39
CA VAL A 605 -27.10 -7.13 -1.70
C VAL A 605 -26.15 -7.84 -2.63
N GLU A 606 -24.95 -8.13 -2.16
CA GLU A 606 -23.91 -8.80 -2.91
C GLU A 606 -23.39 -10.02 -2.14
N ASN A 607 -23.31 -11.16 -2.81
CA ASN A 607 -22.69 -12.35 -2.22
C ASN A 607 -21.18 -12.27 -2.35
N VAL A 608 -20.50 -12.11 -1.22
CA VAL A 608 -19.02 -11.99 -1.17
C VAL A 608 -18.31 -13.33 -0.99
N THR A 609 -19.05 -14.42 -0.79
CA THR A 609 -18.51 -15.74 -0.45
C THR A 609 -18.27 -16.61 -1.71
N PRO A 610 -17.45 -17.66 -1.61
CA PRO A 610 -17.19 -18.59 -2.73
C PRO A 610 -18.37 -19.51 -3.11
N LYS A 611 -19.52 -19.42 -2.44
CA LYS A 611 -20.65 -20.35 -2.63
C LYS A 611 -21.95 -19.60 -2.89
N THR A 612 -22.83 -20.18 -3.69
CA THR A 612 -24.19 -19.69 -3.86
C THR A 612 -24.94 -19.72 -2.53
N LEU A 613 -25.66 -18.66 -2.22
CA LEU A 613 -26.39 -18.48 -0.97
C LEU A 613 -27.88 -18.28 -1.19
N ASP A 614 -28.66 -18.80 -0.25
CA ASP A 614 -30.06 -18.44 -0.03
C ASP A 614 -30.18 -17.65 1.27
N ALA A 615 -30.78 -16.48 1.23
CA ALA A 615 -30.90 -15.61 2.38
C ALA A 615 -32.29 -14.94 2.47
N SER A 616 -32.55 -14.34 3.60
CA SER A 616 -33.71 -13.47 3.83
C SER A 616 -33.21 -12.12 4.31
N LEU A 617 -33.55 -11.06 3.59
CA LEU A 617 -33.24 -9.68 3.93
C LEU A 617 -34.47 -9.03 4.56
N ARG A 618 -34.33 -8.53 5.78
CA ARG A 618 -35.29 -7.68 6.47
C ARG A 618 -34.74 -6.28 6.62
N ILE A 619 -35.54 -5.25 6.37
CA ILE A 619 -35.17 -3.87 6.64
C ILE A 619 -35.89 -3.33 7.88
N ASN A 620 -35.18 -2.43 8.58
CA ASN A 620 -35.71 -1.58 9.64
C ASN A 620 -35.73 -0.14 9.08
N PRO A 621 -36.88 0.35 8.62
CA PRO A 621 -36.95 1.66 7.97
C PRO A 621 -36.65 2.79 8.95
N PRO A 622 -36.33 4.01 8.45
CA PRO A 622 -36.16 5.17 9.30
C PRO A 622 -37.34 5.38 10.24
N GLN A 623 -37.11 6.08 11.36
CA GLN A 623 -38.15 6.40 12.32
C GLN A 623 -39.29 7.17 11.62
N GLY A 624 -40.54 6.86 11.93
CA GLY A 624 -41.70 7.45 11.29
C GLY A 624 -42.07 6.87 9.92
N TRP A 625 -41.20 6.02 9.34
CA TRP A 625 -41.45 5.43 8.03
C TRP A 625 -42.11 4.06 8.13
N ARG A 626 -42.97 3.76 7.15
CA ARG A 626 -43.60 2.45 7.01
C ARG A 626 -43.32 1.89 5.61
N VAL A 627 -42.90 0.64 5.57
CA VAL A 627 -42.65 -0.13 4.33
C VAL A 627 -43.36 -1.48 4.39
N ALA A 628 -43.75 -2.01 3.24
CA ALA A 628 -44.30 -3.36 3.13
C ALA A 628 -44.00 -3.98 1.75
N PRO A 629 -43.51 -5.22 1.68
CA PRO A 629 -43.11 -6.07 2.82
C PRO A 629 -41.82 -5.58 3.48
N ARG A 630 -41.60 -5.92 4.76
CA ARG A 630 -40.32 -5.63 5.46
C ARG A 630 -39.27 -6.72 5.28
N THR A 631 -39.67 -7.88 4.79
CA THR A 631 -38.76 -9.03 4.62
C THR A 631 -38.96 -9.61 3.23
N VAL A 632 -37.87 -9.84 2.53
CA VAL A 632 -37.85 -10.37 1.17
C VAL A 632 -36.82 -11.51 1.10
N PRO A 633 -37.17 -12.66 0.46
CA PRO A 633 -36.18 -13.70 0.21
C PRO A 633 -35.18 -13.26 -0.87
N VAL A 634 -33.91 -13.62 -0.69
CA VAL A 634 -32.82 -13.42 -1.63
C VAL A 634 -32.20 -14.79 -1.91
N ASN A 635 -32.80 -15.54 -2.83
CA ASN A 635 -32.40 -16.92 -3.10
C ASN A 635 -31.50 -17.05 -4.31
N GLY A 636 -30.58 -18.03 -4.28
CA GLY A 636 -29.71 -18.38 -5.38
C GLY A 636 -28.77 -17.29 -5.81
N ILE A 637 -28.31 -16.44 -4.89
CA ILE A 637 -27.35 -15.39 -5.19
C ILE A 637 -25.95 -16.03 -5.31
N LYS A 638 -25.38 -15.95 -6.52
CA LYS A 638 -24.09 -16.57 -6.84
C LYS A 638 -22.93 -15.79 -6.24
N PRO A 639 -21.73 -16.39 -6.12
CA PRO A 639 -20.51 -15.65 -5.79
C PRO A 639 -20.36 -14.40 -6.67
N GLY A 640 -20.03 -13.26 -6.06
CA GLY A 640 -19.87 -11.96 -6.74
C GLY A 640 -21.15 -11.34 -7.30
N GLU A 641 -22.26 -12.05 -7.30
CA GLU A 641 -23.54 -11.51 -7.81
C GLU A 641 -24.07 -10.42 -6.88
N SER A 642 -24.45 -9.29 -7.48
CA SER A 642 -25.08 -8.16 -6.81
C SER A 642 -26.50 -7.97 -7.31
N ARG A 643 -27.46 -7.81 -6.37
CA ARG A 643 -28.88 -7.53 -6.66
C ARG A 643 -29.36 -6.32 -5.89
N VAL A 644 -30.24 -5.54 -6.50
CA VAL A 644 -30.97 -4.48 -5.81
C VAL A 644 -32.35 -4.97 -5.44
N ILE A 645 -32.65 -4.91 -4.14
CA ILE A 645 -33.96 -5.29 -3.58
C ILE A 645 -34.68 -4.01 -3.17
N SER A 646 -35.84 -3.79 -3.76
CA SER A 646 -36.68 -2.59 -3.51
C SER A 646 -37.77 -2.86 -2.49
N PHE A 647 -37.87 -1.99 -1.51
CA PHE A 647 -38.91 -2.03 -0.46
C PHE A 647 -39.84 -0.84 -0.63
N PRO A 648 -41.07 -1.03 -1.08
CA PRO A 648 -42.03 0.06 -1.27
C PRO A 648 -42.32 0.82 0.04
N VAL A 649 -42.17 2.13 -0.04
CA VAL A 649 -42.51 3.03 1.07
C VAL A 649 -43.98 3.36 1.04
N ILE A 650 -44.65 3.12 2.16
CA ILE A 650 -46.09 3.39 2.32
C ILE A 650 -46.31 4.75 2.99
N GLU A 651 -45.50 5.07 3.97
CA GLU A 651 -45.51 6.31 4.71
C GLU A 651 -44.06 6.75 4.96
N PHE A 652 -43.81 8.05 4.85
CA PHE A 652 -42.49 8.64 5.11
C PHE A 652 -42.62 10.00 5.78
N GLU A 653 -41.56 10.34 6.54
CA GLU A 653 -41.35 11.68 7.07
C GLU A 653 -40.05 12.25 6.47
N VAL A 654 -40.12 13.51 6.04
CA VAL A 654 -38.97 14.20 5.47
C VAL A 654 -38.09 14.75 6.60
N SER A 655 -36.80 14.40 6.57
CA SER A 655 -35.81 14.91 7.51
C SER A 655 -35.22 16.22 7.02
N GLU A 656 -35.31 17.28 7.84
CA GLU A 656 -34.65 18.56 7.53
C GLU A 656 -33.13 18.45 7.36
N LYS A 657 -32.52 17.43 7.98
CA LYS A 657 -31.08 17.14 7.87
C LYS A 657 -30.74 16.22 6.70
N ASN A 658 -31.72 15.81 5.89
CA ASN A 658 -31.52 14.83 4.81
C ASN A 658 -30.78 13.56 5.24
N ARG A 659 -31.08 13.03 6.38
CA ARG A 659 -30.46 11.81 6.91
C ARG A 659 -31.53 10.81 7.32
N TYR A 660 -31.43 9.62 6.73
CA TYR A 660 -32.40 8.55 6.93
C TYR A 660 -31.64 7.27 7.28
N THR A 661 -31.70 6.82 8.53
CA THR A 661 -31.02 5.60 8.95
C THR A 661 -31.88 4.39 8.59
N VAL A 662 -31.37 3.56 7.68
CA VAL A 662 -31.95 2.30 7.27
C VAL A 662 -31.18 1.17 7.94
N GLY A 663 -31.84 0.44 8.83
CA GLY A 663 -31.27 -0.77 9.40
C GLY A 663 -31.60 -2.01 8.56
N TYR A 664 -30.82 -3.06 8.69
CA TYR A 664 -31.09 -4.33 8.05
C TYR A 664 -30.69 -5.53 8.91
N ASP A 665 -31.39 -6.63 8.68
CA ASP A 665 -31.06 -7.95 9.21
C ASP A 665 -31.04 -8.95 8.06
N VAL A 666 -29.97 -9.74 7.97
CA VAL A 666 -29.83 -10.84 7.02
C VAL A 666 -29.77 -12.16 7.79
N THR A 667 -30.50 -13.14 7.31
CA THR A 667 -30.43 -14.52 7.80
C THR A 667 -30.14 -15.43 6.61
N VAL A 668 -29.03 -16.17 6.66
CA VAL A 668 -28.68 -17.15 5.62
C VAL A 668 -29.42 -18.47 5.90
N ALA A 669 -30.03 -19.06 4.87
CA ALA A 669 -30.74 -20.32 4.98
C ALA A 669 -29.80 -21.44 5.47
N HIS A 670 -30.33 -22.31 6.32
CA HIS A 670 -29.62 -23.43 6.93
C HIS A 670 -28.44 -23.06 7.84
N ARG A 671 -28.28 -21.75 8.17
CA ARG A 671 -27.23 -21.22 9.05
C ARG A 671 -27.80 -20.20 10.03
N PRO A 672 -28.61 -20.62 10.99
CA PRO A 672 -29.29 -19.70 11.93
C PRO A 672 -28.30 -18.93 12.83
N ALA A 673 -27.06 -19.41 12.98
CA ALA A 673 -26.02 -18.69 13.71
C ALA A 673 -25.42 -17.53 12.89
N SER A 674 -25.58 -17.51 11.57
CA SER A 674 -25.08 -16.44 10.67
C SER A 674 -26.15 -15.37 10.49
N ARG A 675 -26.43 -14.62 11.55
CA ARG A 675 -27.26 -13.43 11.48
C ARG A 675 -26.36 -12.21 11.39
N GLN A 676 -26.44 -11.53 10.25
CA GLN A 676 -25.78 -10.26 10.01
C GLN A 676 -26.77 -9.12 10.21
N SER A 677 -26.40 -8.11 10.99
CA SER A 677 -27.21 -6.91 11.18
C SER A 677 -26.34 -5.67 11.00
N GLY A 678 -26.92 -4.63 10.46
CA GLY A 678 -26.25 -3.37 10.28
C GLY A 678 -27.21 -2.22 10.05
N SER A 679 -26.69 -1.04 9.90
CA SER A 679 -27.46 0.14 9.48
C SER A 679 -26.56 1.10 8.69
N GLN A 680 -27.20 1.82 7.78
CA GLN A 680 -26.52 2.86 7.00
C GLN A 680 -27.42 4.09 6.94
N THR A 681 -26.79 5.26 7.00
CA THR A 681 -27.50 6.52 6.74
C THR A 681 -27.49 6.76 5.24
N VAL A 682 -28.68 6.84 4.67
CA VAL A 682 -28.90 7.23 3.27
C VAL A 682 -29.44 8.65 3.19
N GLN A 683 -29.25 9.28 2.05
CA GLN A 683 -29.63 10.65 1.79
C GLN A 683 -30.38 10.72 0.46
N VAL A 684 -31.12 11.77 0.24
CA VAL A 684 -31.57 12.08 -1.11
C VAL A 684 -30.44 12.82 -1.81
N ALA A 685 -29.96 12.32 -2.91
CA ALA A 685 -28.84 12.84 -3.67
C ALA A 685 -29.30 13.19 -5.09
N CYS A 686 -30.09 14.26 -5.22
CA CYS A 686 -30.52 14.77 -6.51
C CYS A 686 -30.13 16.23 -6.67
N LEU A 687 -29.83 16.64 -7.90
CA LEU A 687 -29.48 18.01 -8.24
C LEU A 687 -30.66 18.67 -8.93
N PRO A 688 -31.29 19.66 -8.30
CA PRO A 688 -32.41 20.37 -8.91
C PRO A 688 -31.93 21.27 -10.06
N PHE A 689 -32.83 21.47 -11.02
CA PHE A 689 -32.66 22.50 -12.04
C PHE A 689 -32.93 23.85 -11.44
N ARG A 690 -31.89 24.69 -11.27
CA ARG A 690 -31.99 25.99 -10.63
C ARG A 690 -30.82 26.90 -11.02
N HIS A 691 -31.11 28.11 -11.34
CA HIS A 691 -30.10 29.15 -11.52
C HIS A 691 -29.57 29.64 -10.16
N ILE A 692 -28.24 29.67 -10.03
CA ILE A 692 -27.55 30.14 -8.83
C ILE A 692 -26.56 31.23 -9.26
N THR A 693 -26.51 32.31 -8.50
CA THR A 693 -25.48 33.33 -8.65
C THR A 693 -24.38 33.13 -7.62
N VAL A 694 -23.16 32.83 -8.04
CA VAL A 694 -21.99 32.71 -7.15
C VAL A 694 -21.80 34.04 -6.40
N GLY A 695 -21.66 33.97 -5.08
CA GLY A 695 -21.59 35.15 -4.22
C GLY A 695 -22.92 35.88 -3.98
N GLY A 696 -24.01 35.33 -4.49
CA GLY A 696 -25.34 35.88 -4.26
C GLY A 696 -25.89 35.53 -2.86
N SER A 697 -27.21 35.81 -2.65
CA SER A 697 -27.85 35.51 -1.37
C SER A 697 -27.81 34.04 -1.02
N ALA A 698 -27.49 33.72 0.24
CA ALA A 698 -27.56 32.38 0.76
C ALA A 698 -28.95 31.73 0.59
N SER A 699 -30.00 32.50 0.51
CA SER A 699 -31.39 32.04 0.35
C SER A 699 -31.63 31.28 -0.96
N GLN A 700 -30.87 31.55 -2.00
CA GLN A 700 -30.97 30.79 -3.27
C GLN A 700 -30.66 29.29 -3.13
N TRP A 701 -29.98 28.93 -2.07
CA TRP A 701 -29.64 27.55 -1.75
C TRP A 701 -30.63 26.83 -0.79
N ASN A 702 -31.62 27.56 -0.24
CA ASN A 702 -32.53 27.02 0.76
C ASN A 702 -33.32 25.77 0.28
N ASP A 703 -33.62 25.74 -1.01
CA ASP A 703 -34.36 24.62 -1.62
C ASP A 703 -33.41 23.58 -2.24
N VAL A 704 -32.11 23.72 -2.07
CA VAL A 704 -31.10 22.74 -2.53
C VAL A 704 -30.62 21.92 -1.35
N VAL A 705 -30.62 20.62 -1.53
CA VAL A 705 -30.31 19.67 -0.48
C VAL A 705 -28.89 19.76 -0.04
N PRO A 706 -28.63 19.85 1.28
CA PRO A 706 -27.30 19.57 1.80
C PRO A 706 -27.04 18.06 1.83
N VAL A 707 -25.92 17.66 1.24
CA VAL A 707 -25.35 16.32 1.36
C VAL A 707 -24.20 16.39 2.36
N THR A 708 -24.30 15.61 3.43
CA THR A 708 -23.22 15.53 4.43
C THR A 708 -22.04 14.75 3.85
N MET A 709 -20.86 15.29 4.02
CA MET A 709 -19.60 14.62 3.70
C MET A 709 -19.10 13.85 4.92
N THR A 710 -18.49 12.69 4.67
CA THR A 710 -17.93 11.83 5.72
C THR A 710 -16.42 12.06 5.81
N SER A 711 -15.89 12.19 7.03
CA SER A 711 -14.45 12.22 7.26
C SER A 711 -13.86 10.84 6.97
N VAL A 712 -12.77 10.81 6.20
CA VAL A 712 -12.01 9.59 5.90
C VAL A 712 -10.73 9.48 6.72
N THR A 713 -10.51 10.40 7.67
CA THR A 713 -9.38 10.32 8.59
C THR A 713 -9.85 9.88 9.97
N ALA A 714 -9.15 8.89 10.53
CA ALA A 714 -9.38 8.37 11.88
C ALA A 714 -9.07 9.38 13.01
N ALA A 715 -8.67 10.59 12.68
CA ALA A 715 -8.20 11.58 13.65
C ALA A 715 -9.31 12.15 14.56
N GLY A 716 -10.48 11.56 14.60
CA GLY A 716 -11.52 11.87 15.59
C GLY A 716 -12.04 13.32 15.56
N ASP A 717 -11.75 14.04 14.50
CA ASP A 717 -12.20 15.42 14.37
C ASP A 717 -13.69 15.42 14.04
N SER A 718 -14.47 15.90 14.99
CA SER A 718 -15.94 15.92 14.91
C SER A 718 -16.48 17.04 14.01
N LYS A 719 -15.64 17.66 13.20
CA LYS A 719 -16.04 18.71 12.28
C LYS A 719 -17.02 18.20 11.25
N SER A 720 -18.01 18.98 10.92
CA SER A 720 -19.00 18.67 9.91
C SER A 720 -18.73 19.43 8.62
N SER A 721 -18.91 18.77 7.50
CA SER A 721 -18.86 19.39 6.20
C SER A 721 -20.06 18.93 5.38
N SER A 722 -20.57 19.83 4.55
CA SER A 722 -21.65 19.51 3.64
C SER A 722 -21.48 20.23 2.31
N PHE A 723 -22.08 19.67 1.26
CA PHE A 723 -22.19 20.34 -0.02
C PHE A 723 -23.63 20.38 -0.50
N GLN A 724 -23.91 21.31 -1.38
CA GLN A 724 -25.15 21.45 -2.13
C GLN A 724 -24.79 21.58 -3.59
N ALA A 725 -25.58 20.99 -4.49
CA ALA A 725 -25.35 21.15 -5.93
C ALA A 725 -26.66 21.37 -6.68
N ALA A 726 -26.60 22.19 -7.72
CA ALA A 726 -27.71 22.52 -8.61
C ALA A 726 -27.15 22.71 -10.02
N TRP A 727 -28.03 22.82 -11.02
CA TRP A 727 -27.62 23.03 -12.39
C TRP A 727 -28.66 23.84 -13.20
N ASP A 728 -28.20 24.51 -14.23
CA ASP A 728 -29.05 25.12 -15.24
C ASP A 728 -28.52 24.87 -16.66
N ASP A 729 -29.05 25.56 -17.66
CA ASP A 729 -28.63 25.41 -19.06
C ASP A 729 -27.16 25.76 -19.30
N ALA A 730 -26.55 26.58 -18.42
CA ALA A 730 -25.21 27.13 -18.60
C ALA A 730 -24.15 26.48 -17.70
N PHE A 731 -24.54 26.16 -16.46
CA PHE A 731 -23.59 25.80 -15.41
C PHE A 731 -24.08 24.66 -14.53
N LEU A 732 -23.12 23.93 -14.01
CA LEU A 732 -23.23 23.14 -12.79
C LEU A 732 -22.75 23.99 -11.62
N TYR A 733 -23.56 24.07 -10.56
CA TYR A 733 -23.28 24.86 -9.36
C TYR A 733 -22.98 23.93 -8.19
N VAL A 734 -21.94 24.25 -7.41
CA VAL A 734 -21.58 23.55 -6.18
C VAL A 734 -21.31 24.56 -5.08
N ARG A 735 -21.90 24.34 -3.91
CA ARG A 735 -21.58 25.06 -2.68
C ARG A 735 -21.11 24.05 -1.64
N ALA A 736 -19.95 24.28 -1.03
CA ALA A 736 -19.50 23.51 0.12
C ALA A 736 -19.37 24.42 1.35
N LEU A 737 -19.80 23.91 2.50
CA LEU A 737 -19.63 24.54 3.80
C LEU A 737 -18.75 23.63 4.64
N VAL A 738 -17.59 24.10 5.00
CA VAL A 738 -16.54 23.32 5.70
C VAL A 738 -16.30 23.95 7.05
N GLU A 739 -16.54 23.18 8.12
CA GLU A 739 -16.08 23.57 9.45
C GLU A 739 -14.57 23.36 9.53
N ASP A 740 -13.84 24.42 9.87
CA ASP A 740 -12.40 24.45 9.80
C ASP A 740 -11.86 25.43 10.84
N ASP A 741 -10.90 25.01 11.65
CA ASP A 741 -10.33 25.83 12.72
C ASP A 741 -9.38 26.90 12.18
N LEU A 742 -8.66 26.62 11.11
CA LEU A 742 -7.66 27.48 10.52
C LEU A 742 -7.63 27.35 9.01
N GLN A 743 -7.88 28.43 8.30
CA GLN A 743 -7.71 28.45 6.84
C GLN A 743 -6.24 28.53 6.47
N VAL A 744 -5.73 27.49 5.82
CA VAL A 744 -4.38 27.45 5.26
C VAL A 744 -4.44 27.74 3.76
N SER A 745 -3.84 28.86 3.37
CA SER A 745 -3.82 29.28 1.97
C SER A 745 -2.49 28.98 1.31
N ASN A 746 -2.51 28.61 0.03
CA ASN A 746 -1.32 28.50 -0.80
C ASN A 746 -0.94 29.87 -1.42
N ALA A 747 0.32 30.01 -1.84
CA ALA A 747 0.67 31.09 -2.75
C ALA A 747 -0.17 30.97 -4.04
N ALA A 748 -0.48 32.11 -4.64
CA ALA A 748 -1.18 32.14 -5.92
C ALA A 748 -0.50 31.22 -6.92
N PHE A 749 -1.27 30.47 -7.67
CA PHE A 749 -0.77 29.60 -8.71
C PHE A 749 0.01 30.42 -9.75
N THR A 750 1.25 30.01 -10.01
CA THR A 750 2.01 30.46 -11.17
C THR A 750 2.59 29.24 -11.88
N VAL A 751 2.82 29.34 -13.19
CA VAL A 751 3.40 28.24 -13.96
C VAL A 751 4.79 27.85 -13.42
N ASP A 752 5.54 28.82 -12.92
CA ASP A 752 6.88 28.64 -12.37
C ASP A 752 6.90 28.21 -10.90
N ALA A 753 5.81 28.36 -10.19
CA ALA A 753 5.67 28.04 -8.77
C ALA A 753 4.41 27.20 -8.51
N TYR A 754 4.30 26.10 -9.27
CA TYR A 754 3.20 25.18 -9.08
C TYR A 754 3.29 24.56 -7.69
N LYS A 755 2.45 25.09 -6.79
CA LYS A 755 2.20 24.45 -5.52
C LYS A 755 0.89 23.69 -5.65
N PHE A 756 0.96 22.43 -5.31
CA PHE A 756 -0.21 21.58 -5.39
C PHE A 756 -1.35 22.16 -4.55
N PRO A 757 -2.53 22.39 -5.11
CA PRO A 757 -3.66 22.96 -4.37
C PRO A 757 -4.04 22.14 -3.13
N PHE A 758 -3.73 20.84 -3.13
CA PHE A 758 -3.97 19.96 -2.00
C PHE A 758 -2.97 20.10 -0.83
N GLN A 759 -1.98 21.01 -0.92
CA GLN A 759 -1.13 21.38 0.22
C GLN A 759 -1.73 22.51 1.05
N ALA A 760 -2.88 23.01 0.65
CA ALA A 760 -3.67 24.02 1.33
C ALA A 760 -5.13 23.57 1.46
N ASP A 761 -5.93 24.32 2.20
CA ASP A 761 -7.36 24.06 2.29
C ASP A 761 -8.00 24.25 0.93
N SER A 762 -8.72 23.24 0.50
CA SER A 762 -9.32 23.22 -0.83
C SER A 762 -10.50 22.24 -0.90
N ILE A 763 -11.35 22.43 -1.89
CA ILE A 763 -12.25 21.39 -2.32
C ILE A 763 -11.86 20.89 -3.69
N GLN A 764 -12.05 19.60 -3.90
CA GLN A 764 -11.81 18.92 -5.17
C GLN A 764 -13.14 18.38 -5.68
N LEU A 765 -13.42 18.67 -6.95
CA LEU A 765 -14.60 18.19 -7.66
C LEU A 765 -14.14 17.20 -8.73
N ALA A 766 -14.51 15.95 -8.59
CA ALA A 766 -14.16 14.91 -9.54
C ALA A 766 -15.40 14.40 -10.28
N PHE A 767 -15.30 14.26 -11.58
CA PHE A 767 -16.39 13.80 -12.44
C PHE A 767 -15.89 12.65 -13.31
N ASP A 768 -16.77 11.66 -13.47
CA ASP A 768 -16.58 10.56 -14.39
C ASP A 768 -17.83 10.39 -15.25
N ALA A 769 -17.67 10.67 -16.52
CA ALA A 769 -18.78 10.58 -17.48
C ALA A 769 -19.15 9.13 -17.87
N ALA A 770 -18.31 8.16 -17.53
CA ALA A 770 -18.49 6.76 -17.92
C ALA A 770 -18.67 5.82 -16.72
N ALA A 771 -19.24 6.32 -15.61
CA ALA A 771 -19.37 5.63 -14.34
C ALA A 771 -19.81 4.15 -14.40
N ASP A 772 -20.72 3.82 -15.29
CA ASP A 772 -21.25 2.46 -15.45
C ASP A 772 -20.31 1.52 -16.24
N LYS A 773 -19.23 2.04 -16.81
CA LYS A 773 -18.35 1.29 -17.73
C LYS A 773 -16.89 1.28 -17.32
N THR A 774 -16.56 1.95 -16.28
CA THR A 774 -15.16 2.26 -15.97
C THR A 774 -14.42 1.06 -15.38
N GLU A 775 -15.09 0.23 -14.58
CA GLU A 775 -14.49 -1.03 -14.15
C GLU A 775 -14.16 -1.91 -15.36
N ASP A 776 -15.06 -1.96 -16.36
CA ASP A 776 -14.82 -2.67 -17.62
C ASP A 776 -13.66 -2.03 -18.43
N LEU A 777 -13.58 -0.71 -18.44
CA LEU A 777 -12.50 0.01 -19.12
C LEU A 777 -11.17 -0.21 -18.42
N LEU A 778 -11.12 -0.16 -17.09
CA LEU A 778 -9.92 -0.44 -16.31
C LEU A 778 -9.48 -1.90 -16.43
N ALA A 779 -10.41 -2.84 -16.41
CA ALA A 779 -10.13 -4.26 -16.53
C ALA A 779 -9.71 -4.68 -17.95
N GLY A 780 -10.22 -3.99 -18.96
CA GLY A 780 -10.05 -4.36 -20.37
C GLY A 780 -9.02 -3.54 -21.15
N ASP A 781 -8.72 -2.32 -20.74
CA ASP A 781 -7.81 -1.43 -21.46
C ASP A 781 -6.37 -1.55 -20.93
N PRO A 782 -5.40 -1.95 -21.78
CA PRO A 782 -3.99 -1.92 -21.42
C PRO A 782 -3.47 -0.49 -21.16
N HIS A 783 -4.26 0.51 -21.49
CA HIS A 783 -3.96 1.92 -21.27
C HIS A 783 -4.83 2.49 -20.15
N TYR A 784 -4.50 2.18 -18.94
CA TYR A 784 -5.01 2.86 -17.76
C TYR A 784 -5.09 4.39 -17.93
N GLU A 785 -4.09 5.00 -18.54
CA GLU A 785 -4.06 6.39 -18.92
C GLU A 785 -5.18 6.81 -19.88
N LYS A 786 -5.57 5.92 -20.80
CA LYS A 786 -6.64 6.21 -21.74
C LYS A 786 -7.98 6.37 -21.03
N CYS A 787 -8.23 5.60 -20.00
CA CYS A 787 -9.43 5.74 -19.17
C CYS A 787 -9.44 7.09 -18.46
N LEU A 788 -8.35 7.46 -17.80
CA LEU A 788 -8.23 8.78 -17.14
C LEU A 788 -8.35 9.93 -18.13
N ARG A 789 -7.72 9.83 -19.31
CA ARG A 789 -7.71 10.88 -20.31
C ARG A 789 -9.03 11.06 -21.04
N SER A 790 -9.82 10.00 -21.18
CA SER A 790 -11.02 10.03 -21.99
C SER A 790 -12.30 10.35 -21.23
N ILE A 791 -12.31 10.19 -19.90
CA ILE A 791 -13.56 10.21 -19.16
C ILE A 791 -13.53 11.02 -17.87
N SER A 792 -12.36 11.36 -17.31
CA SER A 792 -12.26 11.94 -15.98
C SER A 792 -11.90 13.42 -16.00
N HIS A 793 -12.56 14.15 -15.13
CA HIS A 793 -12.27 15.57 -14.87
C HIS A 793 -11.98 15.79 -13.39
N LEU A 794 -11.04 16.65 -13.07
CA LEU A 794 -10.75 17.09 -11.70
C LEU A 794 -10.55 18.59 -11.66
N TYR A 795 -11.32 19.24 -10.80
CA TYR A 795 -11.25 20.67 -10.51
C TYR A 795 -10.96 20.90 -9.04
N VAL A 796 -10.17 21.92 -8.72
CA VAL A 796 -9.80 22.26 -7.35
C VAL A 796 -10.06 23.73 -7.11
N ALA A 797 -10.86 24.04 -6.08
CA ALA A 797 -11.09 25.39 -5.62
C ALA A 797 -10.35 25.66 -4.31
N THR A 798 -9.65 26.77 -4.22
CA THR A 798 -8.84 27.18 -3.07
C THR A 798 -8.85 28.67 -2.86
N LEU A 799 -8.44 29.11 -1.67
CA LEU A 799 -8.18 30.52 -1.37
C LEU A 799 -6.67 30.74 -1.42
N ALA A 800 -6.21 31.51 -2.40
CA ALA A 800 -4.81 31.85 -2.53
C ALA A 800 -4.36 32.84 -1.46
N THR A 801 -3.07 32.85 -1.14
CA THR A 801 -2.47 33.86 -0.26
C THR A 801 -2.78 35.28 -0.81
N GLY A 802 -3.32 36.12 0.02
CA GLY A 802 -3.83 37.44 -0.39
C GLY A 802 -5.34 37.49 -0.61
N GLY A 803 -6.05 36.38 -0.37
CA GLY A 803 -7.51 36.32 -0.33
C GLY A 803 -8.19 36.18 -1.69
N ARG A 804 -7.45 35.85 -2.74
CA ARG A 804 -8.02 35.60 -4.06
C ARG A 804 -8.57 34.17 -4.14
N SER A 805 -9.84 34.03 -4.56
CA SER A 805 -10.42 32.73 -4.87
C SER A 805 -9.88 32.21 -6.20
N GLU A 806 -9.48 30.96 -6.25
CA GLU A 806 -8.95 30.32 -7.45
C GLU A 806 -9.66 29.00 -7.74
N LEU A 807 -9.91 28.73 -9.01
CA LEU A 807 -10.40 27.47 -9.53
C LEU A 807 -9.39 26.93 -10.55
N HIS A 808 -8.92 25.71 -10.31
CA HIS A 808 -7.90 25.07 -11.12
C HIS A 808 -8.47 23.83 -11.80
N ARG A 809 -8.22 23.67 -13.09
CA ARG A 809 -8.46 22.43 -13.80
C ARG A 809 -7.22 21.56 -13.67
N GLN A 810 -7.32 20.43 -12.97
CA GLN A 810 -6.21 19.55 -12.70
C GLN A 810 -6.16 18.35 -13.64
N LEU A 811 -7.34 17.92 -14.13
CA LEU A 811 -7.47 16.79 -15.05
C LEU A 811 -8.66 17.06 -15.98
N ALA A 812 -8.50 16.73 -17.25
CA ALA A 812 -9.55 16.70 -18.24
C ALA A 812 -9.27 15.59 -19.25
N PRO A 813 -10.30 15.10 -19.98
CA PRO A 813 -10.12 14.14 -21.06
C PRO A 813 -9.08 14.62 -22.08
N GLY A 814 -8.22 13.69 -22.53
CA GLY A 814 -7.13 14.00 -23.48
C GLY A 814 -5.86 14.58 -22.84
N THR A 815 -5.88 14.87 -21.54
CA THR A 815 -4.68 15.24 -20.78
C THR A 815 -4.14 14.04 -20.02
N ASN A 816 -2.85 13.97 -19.84
CA ASN A 816 -2.29 13.00 -18.92
C ASN A 816 -2.08 13.62 -17.55
N TYR A 817 -1.90 12.79 -16.56
CA TYR A 817 -1.67 13.18 -15.19
C TYR A 817 -0.32 13.91 -14.90
N GLN A 818 0.56 13.99 -15.87
CA GLN A 818 1.74 14.84 -15.83
C GLN A 818 1.41 16.33 -15.77
N THR A 819 0.18 16.72 -16.04
CA THR A 819 -0.27 18.08 -15.77
C THR A 819 -0.11 18.51 -14.32
N PHE A 820 0.08 17.56 -13.40
CA PHE A 820 0.49 17.86 -12.03
C PHE A 820 1.95 18.27 -11.87
N TYR A 821 2.77 18.05 -12.89
CA TYR A 821 4.17 18.40 -12.94
C TYR A 821 4.42 19.29 -14.17
N PRO A 822 4.12 20.58 -14.09
CA PRO A 822 4.07 21.48 -15.23
C PRO A 822 5.41 21.69 -15.94
N THR A 823 6.50 21.24 -15.36
CA THR A 823 7.85 21.39 -15.93
C THR A 823 8.22 20.32 -16.94
N ASN A 824 7.31 19.40 -17.27
CA ASN A 824 7.58 18.40 -18.29
C ASN A 824 7.30 18.98 -19.67
N ALA A 825 8.34 19.41 -20.35
CA ALA A 825 8.31 20.15 -21.60
C ALA A 825 7.65 19.43 -22.80
N VAL A 826 7.28 18.17 -22.65
CA VAL A 826 6.75 17.34 -23.75
C VAL A 826 5.22 17.35 -23.78
N LEU A 827 4.58 17.98 -22.81
CA LEU A 827 3.12 18.03 -22.72
C LEU A 827 2.52 19.29 -23.34
N PRO A 828 1.33 19.16 -23.95
CA PRO A 828 0.54 20.36 -24.23
C PRO A 828 0.33 21.13 -22.94
N THR A 829 0.16 22.41 -23.05
CA THR A 829 0.02 23.37 -21.94
C THR A 829 -0.59 22.77 -20.68
N PRO A 830 0.09 22.84 -19.54
CA PRO A 830 -0.47 22.31 -18.28
C PRO A 830 -1.83 22.92 -18.03
N LEU A 831 -2.78 22.11 -17.60
CA LEU A 831 -4.01 22.62 -17.03
C LEU A 831 -3.64 23.41 -15.79
N GLY A 832 -4.34 24.50 -15.54
CA GLY A 832 -4.01 25.45 -14.48
C GLY A 832 -5.19 26.30 -14.08
N PRO A 833 -4.96 27.54 -13.64
CA PRO A 833 -6.02 28.46 -13.32
C PRO A 833 -7.00 28.62 -14.47
N MET A 834 -8.28 28.54 -14.14
CA MET A 834 -9.36 28.81 -15.07
C MET A 834 -9.68 30.30 -15.06
N ASP A 835 -10.29 30.78 -16.12
CA ASP A 835 -10.88 32.12 -16.17
C ASP A 835 -12.21 32.14 -15.36
N ALA A 836 -12.05 32.03 -14.04
CA ALA A 836 -13.18 31.90 -13.11
C ALA A 836 -13.50 33.15 -12.33
N GLN A 837 -12.66 34.19 -12.45
CA GLN A 837 -12.82 35.43 -11.66
C GLN A 837 -13.25 36.63 -12.49
N GLN A 838 -13.31 36.50 -13.80
CA GLN A 838 -13.84 37.55 -14.63
C GLN A 838 -15.36 37.67 -14.48
N ALA A 839 -15.89 38.86 -14.62
CA ALA A 839 -17.32 39.16 -14.44
C ALA A 839 -18.22 38.32 -15.37
N ASP A 840 -17.68 37.92 -16.51
CA ASP A 840 -18.31 37.14 -17.58
C ASP A 840 -17.72 35.70 -17.70
N GLY A 841 -16.98 35.20 -16.69
CA GLY A 841 -16.24 33.95 -16.71
C GLY A 841 -16.89 32.84 -17.54
N THR A 842 -16.27 32.52 -18.66
CA THR A 842 -16.84 31.63 -19.69
C THR A 842 -16.61 30.16 -19.31
N GLU A 843 -15.55 29.86 -18.57
CA GLU A 843 -15.20 28.52 -18.11
C GLU A 843 -15.81 28.18 -16.75
N GLY A 844 -15.89 29.17 -15.88
CA GLY A 844 -16.44 28.99 -14.54
C GLY A 844 -16.44 30.24 -13.70
N ARG A 845 -16.94 30.11 -12.50
CA ARG A 845 -16.91 31.17 -11.47
C ARG A 845 -16.60 30.54 -10.14
N VAL A 846 -15.89 31.27 -9.27
CA VAL A 846 -15.53 30.77 -7.94
C VAL A 846 -15.54 31.89 -6.92
N LEU A 847 -16.04 31.57 -5.72
CA LEU A 847 -15.89 32.40 -4.54
C LEU A 847 -15.57 31.48 -3.36
N VAL A 848 -14.44 31.74 -2.73
CA VAL A 848 -14.06 31.12 -1.46
C VAL A 848 -14.05 32.24 -0.42
N SER A 849 -14.81 32.05 0.64
CA SER A 849 -14.92 33.05 1.70
C SER A 849 -14.81 32.40 3.07
N ARG A 850 -14.07 33.06 3.95
CA ARG A 850 -13.85 32.61 5.33
C ARG A 850 -14.75 33.42 6.28
N ASP A 851 -15.40 32.68 7.19
CA ASP A 851 -16.07 33.21 8.37
C ASP A 851 -15.33 32.73 9.62
N ASP A 852 -14.45 33.58 10.13
CA ASP A 852 -13.64 33.24 11.30
C ASP A 852 -14.46 33.19 12.59
N ALA A 853 -15.57 33.90 12.68
CA ALA A 853 -16.45 33.91 13.86
C ALA A 853 -17.13 32.54 14.02
N ASN A 854 -17.54 31.94 12.91
CA ASN A 854 -18.16 30.62 12.87
C ASN A 854 -17.18 29.49 12.54
N ARG A 855 -15.89 29.78 12.35
CA ARG A 855 -14.87 28.81 11.93
C ARG A 855 -15.29 28.01 10.72
N GLN A 856 -15.82 28.70 9.69
CA GLN A 856 -16.37 28.07 8.52
C GLN A 856 -15.78 28.67 7.25
N THR A 857 -15.37 27.80 6.33
CA THR A 857 -14.99 28.19 4.96
C THR A 857 -16.11 27.80 4.01
N ARG A 858 -16.52 28.73 3.19
CA ARG A 858 -17.56 28.57 2.17
C ARG A 858 -16.92 28.62 0.79
N TYR A 859 -17.16 27.57 0.02
CA TYR A 859 -16.79 27.46 -1.39
C TYR A 859 -18.06 27.55 -2.23
N GLU A 860 -18.11 28.44 -3.19
CA GLU A 860 -19.17 28.54 -4.19
C GLU A 860 -18.54 28.49 -5.57
N ILE A 861 -18.98 27.55 -6.42
CA ILE A 861 -18.40 27.27 -7.72
C ILE A 861 -19.51 27.15 -8.75
N ALA A 862 -19.31 27.72 -9.93
CA ALA A 862 -20.07 27.40 -11.13
C ALA A 862 -19.09 26.88 -12.19
N LEU A 863 -19.33 25.69 -12.71
CA LEU A 863 -18.60 25.09 -13.83
C LEU A 863 -19.47 25.15 -15.08
N ALA A 864 -18.99 25.80 -16.12
CA ALA A 864 -19.69 25.85 -17.40
C ALA A 864 -19.77 24.43 -18.00
N TRP A 865 -20.90 24.11 -18.64
CA TRP A 865 -21.06 22.82 -19.29
C TRP A 865 -20.05 22.55 -20.40
N SER A 866 -19.43 23.59 -20.96
CA SER A 866 -18.31 23.45 -21.90
C SER A 866 -17.07 22.77 -21.29
N GLN A 867 -16.98 22.79 -19.96
CA GLN A 867 -15.90 22.14 -19.22
C GLN A 867 -16.18 20.66 -18.90
N LEU A 868 -17.41 20.21 -19.09
CA LEU A 868 -17.90 18.85 -18.84
C LEU A 868 -18.75 18.36 -20.05
N PRO A 869 -18.20 18.37 -21.29
CA PRO A 869 -19.00 18.21 -22.49
C PRO A 869 -19.72 16.85 -22.58
N GLU A 870 -19.11 15.78 -22.09
CA GLU A 870 -19.69 14.43 -22.09
C GLU A 870 -20.90 14.39 -21.14
N LEU A 871 -20.76 14.90 -19.95
CA LEU A 871 -21.82 14.98 -18.96
C LEU A 871 -22.94 15.93 -19.42
N ALA A 872 -22.57 17.05 -20.03
CA ALA A 872 -23.54 18.01 -20.61
C ALA A 872 -24.41 17.37 -21.70
N ALA A 873 -23.83 16.53 -22.53
CA ALA A 873 -24.57 15.82 -23.56
C ALA A 873 -25.61 14.87 -22.97
N GLU A 874 -25.25 14.10 -21.94
CA GLU A 874 -26.16 13.20 -21.25
C GLU A 874 -27.27 13.95 -20.50
N VAL A 875 -26.93 14.99 -19.76
CA VAL A 875 -27.91 15.82 -19.01
C VAL A 875 -28.92 16.47 -19.95
N ARG A 876 -28.46 16.97 -21.11
CA ARG A 876 -29.34 17.60 -22.11
C ARG A 876 -30.22 16.60 -22.86
N ALA A 877 -29.72 15.37 -23.06
CA ALA A 877 -30.49 14.31 -23.70
C ALA A 877 -31.51 13.65 -22.78
N ALA A 878 -31.42 13.88 -21.48
CA ALA A 878 -32.29 13.26 -20.48
C ALA A 878 -33.74 13.70 -20.63
N ARG A 879 -34.68 12.76 -20.57
CA ARG A 879 -36.12 13.05 -20.61
C ARG A 879 -36.60 13.61 -19.26
N PRO A 880 -37.61 14.45 -19.23
CA PRO A 880 -38.24 14.88 -17.99
C PRO A 880 -38.62 13.69 -17.11
N GLY A 881 -38.21 13.72 -15.84
CA GLY A 881 -38.43 12.63 -14.89
C GLY A 881 -37.50 11.44 -14.97
N SER A 882 -36.57 11.38 -15.95
CA SER A 882 -35.47 10.40 -15.96
C SER A 882 -34.36 10.84 -15.03
N VAL A 883 -33.51 9.90 -14.63
CA VAL A 883 -32.34 10.15 -13.82
C VAL A 883 -31.11 9.91 -14.70
N THR A 884 -30.32 10.97 -14.91
CA THR A 884 -29.02 10.84 -15.53
C THR A 884 -28.00 10.52 -14.45
N ARG A 885 -27.35 9.39 -14.57
CA ARG A 885 -26.30 8.98 -13.65
C ARG A 885 -24.98 9.56 -14.11
N ALA A 886 -24.42 10.44 -13.30
CA ALA A 886 -23.03 10.84 -13.44
C ALA A 886 -22.32 10.64 -12.12
N THR A 887 -21.17 10.05 -12.16
CA THR A 887 -20.34 9.94 -10.97
C THR A 887 -19.65 11.25 -10.72
N PHE A 888 -19.94 11.82 -9.58
CA PHE A 888 -19.41 13.09 -9.16
C PHE A 888 -19.10 13.01 -7.66
N ALA A 889 -17.91 13.41 -7.30
CA ALA A 889 -17.46 13.43 -5.92
C ALA A 889 -16.98 14.84 -5.53
N VAL A 890 -17.26 15.19 -4.30
CA VAL A 890 -16.69 16.37 -3.64
C VAL A 890 -15.79 15.88 -2.51
N GLN A 891 -14.55 16.31 -2.54
CA GLN A 891 -13.57 16.03 -1.50
C GLN A 891 -13.08 17.34 -0.90
N VAL A 892 -13.06 17.42 0.41
CA VAL A 892 -12.47 18.53 1.15
C VAL A 892 -11.09 18.15 1.63
N GLN A 893 -10.14 19.02 1.44
CA GLN A 893 -8.82 18.92 2.02
C GLN A 893 -8.63 20.01 3.06
N ASP A 894 -8.33 19.61 4.29
CA ASP A 894 -7.96 20.47 5.40
C ASP A 894 -6.47 20.25 5.69
N ALA A 895 -5.66 21.28 5.46
CA ALA A 895 -4.19 21.16 5.53
C ALA A 895 -3.65 21.28 6.96
N GLY A 896 -4.44 21.65 7.94
CA GLY A 896 -4.02 21.88 9.32
C GLY A 896 -2.95 22.98 9.46
N ALA A 897 -2.61 23.35 10.68
CA ALA A 897 -1.69 24.44 10.98
C ALA A 897 -0.24 24.23 10.46
N THR A 898 0.15 23.01 10.19
CA THR A 898 1.50 22.66 9.70
C THR A 898 1.59 22.55 8.17
N GLY A 899 0.49 22.71 7.45
CA GLY A 899 0.45 22.57 6.01
C GLY A 899 0.69 21.13 5.50
N HIS A 900 0.72 20.14 6.38
CA HIS A 900 1.06 18.77 6.05
C HIS A 900 0.08 17.71 6.60
N GLY A 901 -0.93 18.11 7.34
CA GLY A 901 -1.96 17.21 7.83
C GLY A 901 -3.23 17.38 7.00
N ALA A 902 -3.58 16.42 6.19
CA ALA A 902 -4.81 16.50 5.41
C ALA A 902 -5.91 15.70 6.09
N THR A 903 -6.98 16.39 6.49
CA THR A 903 -8.25 15.76 6.78
C THR A 903 -9.04 15.71 5.49
N TYR A 904 -9.38 14.53 5.03
CA TYR A 904 -10.17 14.35 3.83
C TYR A 904 -11.63 14.11 4.20
N TRP A 905 -12.51 14.95 3.67
CA TRP A 905 -13.95 14.75 3.71
C TRP A 905 -14.38 14.36 2.29
N THR A 906 -15.09 13.29 2.16
CA THR A 906 -15.54 12.83 0.84
C THR A 906 -17.01 12.51 0.85
N THR A 907 -17.65 12.62 -0.30
CA THR A 907 -19.01 12.11 -0.53
C THR A 907 -19.02 10.58 -0.68
N GLN A 908 -17.88 9.95 -0.73
CA GLN A 908 -17.73 8.50 -0.85
C GLN A 908 -17.49 7.84 0.50
N ALA A 909 -18.16 6.74 0.76
CA ALA A 909 -17.89 5.90 1.91
C ALA A 909 -16.57 5.10 1.76
N ALA A 910 -16.13 4.86 0.53
CA ALA A 910 -14.88 4.18 0.22
C ALA A 910 -14.05 5.03 -0.74
N HIS A 911 -12.89 5.45 -0.31
CA HIS A 911 -11.91 6.03 -1.21
C HIS A 911 -11.00 4.90 -1.66
N PRO A 912 -11.03 4.49 -2.94
CA PRO A 912 -10.03 3.57 -3.42
C PRO A 912 -8.68 4.28 -3.30
N THR A 913 -7.93 3.94 -2.30
CA THR A 913 -6.53 4.34 -2.15
C THR A 913 -5.66 3.67 -3.17
N SER A 914 -6.29 3.07 -4.15
CA SER A 914 -5.60 2.49 -5.26
C SER A 914 -4.53 3.46 -5.71
N GLY A 915 -3.42 2.95 -5.96
CA GLY A 915 -2.33 3.68 -6.53
C GLY A 915 -2.58 4.34 -7.87
N CYS A 916 -3.79 4.39 -8.30
CA CYS A 916 -4.22 5.28 -9.36
C CYS A 916 -4.25 6.74 -8.93
N TYR A 917 -3.52 7.01 -7.89
CA TYR A 917 -3.11 8.34 -7.59
C TYR A 917 -4.17 9.32 -7.49
N ASN A 918 -4.94 9.21 -6.47
CA ASN A 918 -5.80 10.31 -6.15
C ASN A 918 -6.71 10.77 -7.31
N PHE A 919 -6.57 10.12 -8.47
CA PHE A 919 -7.24 10.41 -9.73
C PHE A 919 -7.88 9.19 -10.37
N ALA A 920 -7.84 8.06 -9.70
CA ALA A 920 -8.85 7.08 -9.98
C ALA A 920 -10.17 7.81 -9.89
N PRO A 921 -10.99 7.72 -10.90
CA PRO A 921 -12.26 8.35 -10.88
C PRO A 921 -12.89 8.01 -9.55
N PHE A 922 -13.34 9.04 -8.85
CA PHE A 922 -14.00 8.85 -7.59
C PHE A 922 -15.34 8.20 -7.89
N TRP A 923 -15.37 6.87 -7.87
CA TRP A 923 -16.59 6.10 -8.01
C TRP A 923 -17.38 6.26 -6.75
N GLY A 924 -18.13 7.23 -6.68
CA GLY A 924 -19.07 7.36 -5.59
C GLY A 924 -20.46 7.30 -6.14
N THR A 925 -21.35 6.80 -5.36
CA THR A 925 -22.76 7.13 -5.43
C THR A 925 -22.91 8.64 -5.18
N GLY A 926 -22.15 9.45 -5.93
CA GLY A 926 -22.24 10.88 -5.87
C GLY A 926 -23.62 11.37 -6.24
N ALA A 927 -23.81 12.64 -6.18
CA ALA A 927 -25.06 13.26 -6.57
C ALA A 927 -25.47 12.80 -7.99
N GLN A 928 -26.72 12.52 -8.17
CA GLN A 928 -27.29 12.16 -9.47
C GLN A 928 -28.10 13.34 -10.01
N PHE A 929 -28.00 13.57 -11.30
CA PHE A 929 -28.78 14.60 -11.95
C PHE A 929 -30.21 14.10 -12.18
N THR A 930 -31.18 14.88 -11.76
CA THR A 930 -32.56 14.68 -12.22
C THR A 930 -32.67 15.06 -13.68
N GLY A 931 -33.09 14.13 -14.50
CA GLY A 931 -33.31 14.36 -15.92
C GLY A 931 -34.41 15.39 -16.16
N GLY A 932 -34.15 16.28 -17.12
CA GLY A 932 -35.07 17.34 -17.46
C GLY A 932 -35.06 18.54 -16.50
N ARG A 933 -35.70 19.63 -16.94
CA ARG A 933 -35.84 20.87 -16.16
C ARG A 933 -36.91 20.71 -15.10
N VAL A 934 -36.71 19.85 -14.12
CA VAL A 934 -37.64 19.68 -13.01
C VAL A 934 -37.21 20.62 -11.90
N ASP A 935 -37.93 21.72 -11.73
CA ASP A 935 -37.84 22.56 -10.53
C ASP A 935 -38.53 21.82 -9.38
N THR A 936 -37.83 20.87 -8.82
CA THR A 936 -38.30 20.13 -7.66
C THR A 936 -37.78 20.81 -6.41
N ARG A 937 -38.65 21.44 -5.69
CA ARG A 937 -38.44 21.66 -4.26
C ARG A 937 -38.27 20.29 -3.61
N TRP A 938 -37.12 20.13 -3.06
CA TRP A 938 -36.65 18.99 -2.41
C TRP A 938 -37.55 18.38 -1.35
N GLY A 939 -38.12 17.26 -1.62
CA GLY A 939 -38.85 16.39 -0.66
C GLY A 939 -39.95 16.99 0.16
N ILE A 940 -40.13 18.30 0.12
CA ILE A 940 -41.24 18.99 0.73
C ILE A 940 -42.35 18.93 -0.28
N GLY A 941 -43.01 17.78 -0.33
CA GLY A 941 -44.26 17.62 -1.06
C GLY A 941 -45.27 18.64 -0.55
N ARG A 942 -45.80 19.43 -1.45
CA ARG A 942 -47.13 20.02 -1.28
C ARG A 942 -48.16 19.02 -1.78
#